data_067db1e9f5752e96c5ff039518de49c8
#
_entry.id   067db1e9f5752e96c5ff039518de49c8
#
_cell.length_a   1.000
_cell.length_b   1.000
_cell.length_c   1.000
_cell.angle_alpha   90.00
_cell.angle_beta   90.00
_cell.angle_gamma   90.00
#
_symmetry.space_group_name_H-M   'P 1'
#
loop_
_entity.id
_entity.type
_entity.pdbx_description
1 polymer ?
#
loop_
_entity_poly.entity_id
_entity_poly.type
_entity_poly.pdbx_seq_one_letter_code
_entity_poly.pdbx_strand_id
1 'polypeptide(L)'
;MLKKVIAIITSVIILLTPIQASAVTWGEIVTGLQASDTFTSGDGETTATRTSEGEYVISGGQIGNPVEVSELLQFQFSDSLKVLFQNIGIERLNANADNGKTIVVILGSGSEVTDRVHVYAHGKDTNLSLTNEGKMGYLEANVLDQAQASIKNNGEIMRGMHNGVHDEGSRLEFVNDKDGRITDGIMDNNAVEKGEFVFTNNGTISGEHLFNGAFDGGMLKNTNNGIMSATNDLHNLAADGGFVESTNNGTINVNGRVMNQANEEGSRNVAANNGTVNGQYEFYTGEGGEVSGENNGTVNSLYAGADGGRVNAVNNGKVKEEIRADASHESMKADVTVINNGEADRMYVSAGENGMLNVENNGRLTGDGKTWVTIEWEDGEISRELSGELSIDVWDKGGTANVTNNGSAAAAFIGAADGANASLKNDGQIGNGEGVPLNSYAAENGRLTVTGNGSLEPYTLKMEDGTERTVSMIAQFGGNPSAEEIKRRVGEMVQFDSPGDYLVMVITEDENGEEVFHYVPVHIENPQDFEDEYYEAAQFRHEMEMKRQEEAIGGVYGSPYWVKQLYLGYHSYNLRLFVGETRENFREKLSWSADGSKGVSLRVNDENPEKLTMRFDEKVLEVLERTNITTVTLLNKSGAAVMQYNVSDLRAAYDQYGLSDADQLVVGGMDDDVMKIGADGQLVPVE
;
A
#
# COMPACT_ATOMS: atom_id res chain seq x y z
N MET A 1 -10.99 -83.16 -20.10
CA MET A 1 -11.34 -81.86 -20.70
C MET A 1 -10.76 -80.68 -19.90
N LEU A 2 -10.89 -80.65 -18.62
CA LEU A 2 -10.45 -79.49 -17.77
C LEU A 2 -8.94 -79.16 -17.91
N LYS A 3 -8.03 -80.17 -17.96
CA LYS A 3 -6.57 -79.97 -18.13
C LYS A 3 -6.18 -79.33 -19.46
N LYS A 4 -6.94 -79.62 -20.56
CA LYS A 4 -6.67 -79.03 -21.89
C LYS A 4 -7.20 -77.60 -21.97
N VAL A 5 -8.27 -77.26 -21.25
CA VAL A 5 -8.79 -75.87 -21.18
C VAL A 5 -7.88 -75.02 -20.36
N ILE A 6 -7.33 -75.48 -19.23
CA ILE A 6 -6.35 -74.74 -18.39
C ILE A 6 -5.07 -74.51 -19.18
N ALA A 7 -4.56 -75.48 -19.95
CA ALA A 7 -3.36 -75.23 -20.76
C ALA A 7 -3.57 -74.21 -21.89
N ILE A 8 -4.75 -74.15 -22.50
CA ILE A 8 -5.09 -73.17 -23.52
C ILE A 8 -5.27 -71.78 -22.89
N ILE A 9 -5.91 -71.70 -21.74
CA ILE A 9 -6.06 -70.40 -21.00
C ILE A 9 -4.71 -69.94 -20.53
N THR A 10 -3.84 -70.75 -19.98
CA THR A 10 -2.48 -70.33 -19.56
C THR A 10 -1.62 -69.94 -20.78
N SER A 11 -1.74 -70.64 -21.96
CA SER A 11 -1.02 -70.17 -23.13
C SER A 11 -1.56 -68.90 -23.77
N VAL A 12 -2.86 -68.68 -23.68
CA VAL A 12 -3.48 -67.37 -24.11
C VAL A 12 -3.18 -66.24 -23.16
N ILE A 13 -3.08 -66.50 -21.84
CA ILE A 13 -2.67 -65.51 -20.87
C ILE A 13 -1.19 -65.15 -21.04
N ILE A 14 -0.31 -66.05 -21.36
CA ILE A 14 1.10 -65.76 -21.63
C ILE A 14 1.26 -65.05 -22.99
N LEU A 15 0.35 -65.19 -23.93
CA LEU A 15 0.33 -64.48 -25.23
C LEU A 15 -0.37 -63.08 -25.10
N LEU A 16 -1.10 -62.84 -24.03
CA LEU A 16 -1.79 -61.56 -23.75
C LEU A 16 -1.15 -60.73 -22.60
N THR A 17 -0.06 -61.20 -22.01
CA THR A 17 0.77 -60.25 -21.23
C THR A 17 1.38 -59.30 -22.24
N PRO A 18 1.08 -58.01 -22.20
CA PRO A 18 1.83 -57.08 -23.02
C PRO A 18 3.31 -57.31 -22.65
N ILE A 19 4.13 -57.63 -23.63
CA ILE A 19 5.56 -57.52 -23.51
C ILE A 19 5.74 -56.05 -23.11
N GLN A 20 5.98 -55.80 -21.84
CA GLN A 20 6.44 -54.45 -21.47
C GLN A 20 7.72 -54.29 -22.28
N ALA A 21 7.66 -53.48 -23.32
CA ALA A 21 8.84 -53.04 -24.01
C ALA A 21 9.78 -52.52 -22.91
N SER A 22 10.96 -53.11 -22.77
CA SER A 22 11.93 -52.66 -21.80
C SER A 22 12.31 -51.22 -22.21
N ALA A 23 12.02 -50.25 -21.35
CA ALA A 23 12.38 -48.87 -21.63
C ALA A 23 13.88 -48.82 -21.99
N VAL A 24 14.21 -48.11 -23.07
CA VAL A 24 15.62 -47.90 -23.45
C VAL A 24 16.30 -47.05 -22.38
N THR A 25 17.55 -47.37 -22.05
CA THR A 25 18.31 -46.58 -21.09
C THR A 25 18.95 -45.37 -21.77
N TRP A 26 19.13 -44.27 -21.00
CA TRP A 26 19.84 -43.09 -21.50
C TRP A 26 21.26 -43.42 -21.96
N GLY A 27 21.98 -44.30 -21.22
CA GLY A 27 23.33 -44.75 -21.55
C GLY A 27 23.41 -45.48 -22.90
N GLU A 28 22.35 -46.24 -23.31
CA GLU A 28 22.29 -46.86 -24.65
C GLU A 28 22.18 -45.81 -25.75
N ILE A 29 21.36 -44.76 -25.54
CA ILE A 29 21.23 -43.65 -26.50
C ILE A 29 22.56 -42.90 -26.62
N VAL A 30 23.20 -42.50 -25.52
CA VAL A 30 24.49 -41.82 -25.50
C VAL A 30 25.57 -42.65 -26.19
N THR A 31 25.68 -43.96 -25.87
CA THR A 31 26.65 -44.86 -26.49
C THR A 31 26.39 -45.01 -27.99
N GLY A 32 25.11 -45.12 -28.43
CA GLY A 32 24.73 -45.20 -29.82
C GLY A 32 25.11 -43.93 -30.60
N LEU A 33 24.88 -42.73 -30.02
CA LEU A 33 25.26 -41.44 -30.62
C LEU A 33 26.77 -41.21 -30.63
N GLN A 34 27.56 -41.88 -29.78
CA GLN A 34 29.01 -41.93 -29.88
C GLN A 34 29.51 -42.66 -31.13
N ALA A 35 28.80 -43.72 -31.50
CA ALA A 35 29.21 -44.58 -32.60
C ALA A 35 28.67 -44.06 -33.97
N SER A 36 27.59 -43.31 -33.99
CA SER A 36 26.91 -42.80 -35.18
C SER A 36 26.08 -41.58 -34.89
N ASP A 37 25.82 -40.72 -35.88
CA ASP A 37 24.89 -39.60 -35.75
C ASP A 37 23.40 -40.03 -35.58
N THR A 38 23.14 -41.33 -35.60
CA THR A 38 21.81 -41.89 -35.41
C THR A 38 21.84 -43.11 -34.49
N PHE A 39 20.83 -43.23 -33.64
CA PHE A 39 20.58 -44.39 -32.78
C PHE A 39 19.12 -44.84 -32.97
N THR A 40 18.89 -46.15 -32.93
CA THR A 40 17.54 -46.73 -32.87
C THR A 40 17.57 -47.84 -31.83
N SER A 41 16.61 -47.82 -30.87
CA SER A 41 16.48 -48.87 -29.86
C SER A 41 16.22 -50.24 -30.50
N GLY A 42 16.53 -51.34 -29.78
CA GLY A 42 16.38 -52.72 -30.28
C GLY A 42 14.95 -53.09 -30.62
N ASP A 43 13.95 -52.43 -30.06
CA ASP A 43 12.52 -52.55 -30.37
C ASP A 43 12.06 -51.61 -31.53
N GLY A 44 12.91 -50.70 -31.95
CA GLY A 44 12.61 -49.69 -32.99
C GLY A 44 11.70 -48.58 -32.58
N GLU A 45 11.31 -48.49 -31.28
CA GLU A 45 10.36 -47.49 -30.81
C GLU A 45 11.04 -46.15 -30.49
N THR A 46 12.29 -46.16 -29.98
CA THR A 46 13.03 -44.94 -29.67
C THR A 46 14.12 -44.67 -30.70
N THR A 47 14.14 -43.45 -31.20
CA THR A 47 15.19 -42.97 -32.11
C THR A 47 15.87 -41.73 -31.59
N ALA A 48 17.16 -41.62 -31.80
CA ALA A 48 17.91 -40.38 -31.52
C ALA A 48 18.77 -40.03 -32.74
N THR A 49 18.78 -38.77 -33.13
CA THR A 49 19.52 -38.27 -34.31
C THR A 49 20.24 -36.98 -33.96
N ARG A 50 21.51 -36.91 -34.34
CA ARG A 50 22.29 -35.65 -34.37
C ARG A 50 22.12 -35.01 -35.74
N THR A 51 21.57 -33.81 -35.77
CA THR A 51 21.40 -33.06 -37.02
C THR A 51 22.71 -32.50 -37.55
N SER A 52 22.72 -32.05 -38.80
CA SER A 52 23.89 -31.35 -39.40
C SER A 52 24.20 -29.99 -38.72
N GLU A 53 23.24 -29.44 -37.97
CA GLU A 53 23.38 -28.23 -37.20
C GLU A 53 23.89 -28.47 -35.77
N GLY A 54 24.13 -29.76 -35.42
CA GLY A 54 24.59 -30.16 -34.08
C GLY A 54 23.50 -30.22 -33.02
N GLU A 55 22.22 -30.23 -33.44
CA GLU A 55 21.07 -30.47 -32.55
C GLU A 55 20.80 -31.97 -32.40
N TYR A 56 20.30 -32.35 -31.24
CA TYR A 56 19.86 -33.73 -30.99
C TYR A 56 18.32 -33.80 -30.98
N VAL A 57 17.76 -34.73 -31.75
CA VAL A 57 16.32 -35.04 -31.76
C VAL A 57 16.15 -36.44 -31.24
N ILE A 58 15.42 -36.63 -30.16
CA ILE A 58 15.16 -37.90 -29.51
C ILE A 58 13.65 -38.10 -29.50
N SER A 59 13.19 -39.19 -30.07
CA SER A 59 11.74 -39.38 -30.29
C SER A 59 11.29 -40.84 -30.15
N GLY A 60 10.02 -40.99 -29.73
CA GLY A 60 9.30 -42.26 -29.61
C GLY A 60 9.72 -43.08 -28.38
N GLY A 61 8.91 -44.04 -28.01
CA GLY A 61 9.15 -44.99 -26.92
C GLY A 61 9.25 -44.38 -25.53
N GLN A 62 9.98 -45.07 -24.65
CA GLN A 62 10.22 -44.65 -23.25
C GLN A 62 11.68 -44.74 -22.84
N ILE A 63 12.16 -43.79 -22.09
CA ILE A 63 13.48 -43.83 -21.46
C ILE A 63 13.29 -44.09 -19.95
N GLY A 64 13.82 -45.23 -19.47
CA GLY A 64 13.57 -45.72 -18.11
C GLY A 64 14.47 -45.18 -17.02
N ASN A 65 15.60 -44.56 -17.35
CA ASN A 65 16.57 -44.02 -16.39
C ASN A 65 16.56 -42.50 -16.43
N PRO A 66 17.12 -41.80 -15.39
CA PRO A 66 17.33 -40.38 -15.47
C PRO A 66 18.10 -39.98 -16.74
N VAL A 67 17.59 -39.00 -17.45
CA VAL A 67 18.22 -38.43 -18.64
C VAL A 67 19.15 -37.31 -18.19
N GLU A 68 20.45 -37.42 -18.37
CA GLU A 68 21.45 -36.42 -18.10
C GLU A 68 21.86 -35.69 -19.38
N VAL A 69 21.16 -34.62 -19.73
CA VAL A 69 21.32 -33.92 -21.02
C VAL A 69 22.77 -33.44 -21.24
N SER A 70 23.46 -33.03 -20.19
CA SER A 70 24.87 -32.58 -20.24
C SER A 70 25.84 -33.64 -20.74
N GLU A 71 25.52 -34.94 -20.65
CA GLU A 71 26.39 -36.03 -21.20
C GLU A 71 26.57 -35.94 -22.72
N LEU A 72 25.63 -35.30 -23.43
CA LEU A 72 25.75 -35.06 -24.87
C LEU A 72 26.75 -33.96 -25.23
N LEU A 73 27.13 -33.08 -24.29
CA LEU A 73 28.14 -32.04 -24.50
C LEU A 73 29.50 -32.62 -24.92
N GLN A 74 29.83 -33.82 -24.45
CA GLN A 74 31.11 -34.48 -24.79
C GLN A 74 31.25 -34.74 -26.30
N PHE A 75 30.17 -34.69 -27.07
CA PHE A 75 30.14 -34.89 -28.52
C PHE A 75 30.05 -33.56 -29.30
N GLN A 76 30.03 -32.45 -28.61
CA GLN A 76 29.96 -31.14 -29.25
C GLN A 76 31.36 -30.53 -29.39
N PHE A 77 31.59 -29.81 -30.49
CA PHE A 77 32.77 -28.98 -30.70
C PHE A 77 32.60 -27.55 -30.13
N SER A 78 31.42 -27.25 -29.66
CA SER A 78 31.07 -25.95 -29.06
C SER A 78 30.59 -26.13 -27.61
N ASP A 79 30.61 -25.05 -26.84
CA ASP A 79 30.05 -25.00 -25.50
C ASP A 79 28.51 -24.91 -25.50
N SER A 80 27.86 -25.20 -26.63
CA SER A 80 26.41 -25.12 -26.82
C SER A 80 25.81 -26.46 -27.22
N LEU A 81 24.70 -26.80 -26.60
CA LEU A 81 23.93 -28.03 -26.83
C LEU A 81 22.44 -27.69 -26.97
N LYS A 82 21.79 -28.29 -28.00
CA LYS A 82 20.33 -28.23 -28.13
C LYS A 82 19.76 -29.64 -28.28
N VAL A 83 18.76 -29.96 -27.44
CA VAL A 83 18.11 -31.27 -27.43
C VAL A 83 16.60 -31.09 -27.51
N LEU A 84 15.98 -31.80 -28.45
CA LEU A 84 14.53 -31.86 -28.65
C LEU A 84 14.04 -33.29 -28.36
N PHE A 85 13.14 -33.41 -27.39
CA PHE A 85 12.41 -34.63 -27.10
C PHE A 85 11.02 -34.58 -27.75
N GLN A 86 10.64 -35.59 -28.56
CA GLN A 86 9.37 -35.62 -29.28
C GLN A 86 8.62 -36.93 -29.08
N ASN A 87 7.35 -36.88 -28.67
CA ASN A 87 6.49 -38.07 -28.50
C ASN A 87 7.17 -39.20 -27.69
N ILE A 88 7.82 -38.83 -26.60
CA ILE A 88 8.64 -39.74 -25.80
C ILE A 88 8.26 -39.67 -24.33
N GLY A 89 8.25 -40.83 -23.65
CA GLY A 89 8.11 -40.94 -22.21
C GLY A 89 9.49 -40.91 -21.54
N ILE A 90 9.67 -40.11 -20.52
CA ILE A 90 10.88 -39.97 -19.72
C ILE A 90 10.48 -40.09 -18.26
N GLU A 91 11.22 -40.87 -17.46
CA GLU A 91 10.98 -40.92 -16.02
C GLU A 91 11.48 -39.65 -15.34
N ARG A 92 12.75 -39.30 -15.54
CA ARG A 92 13.39 -38.10 -15.01
C ARG A 92 14.27 -37.42 -16.03
N LEU A 93 14.24 -36.10 -16.07
CA LEU A 93 15.04 -35.30 -16.98
C LEU A 93 15.91 -34.31 -16.17
N ASN A 94 17.22 -34.43 -16.28
CA ASN A 94 18.19 -33.51 -15.68
C ASN A 94 18.84 -32.68 -16.80
N ALA A 95 18.60 -31.37 -16.77
CA ALA A 95 19.20 -30.38 -17.64
C ALA A 95 20.21 -29.59 -16.81
N ASN A 96 21.46 -29.99 -16.83
CA ASN A 96 22.54 -29.39 -16.04
C ASN A 96 23.52 -28.64 -16.96
N ALA A 97 23.67 -27.33 -16.75
CA ALA A 97 24.64 -26.50 -17.44
C ALA A 97 25.60 -25.88 -16.42
N ASP A 98 26.89 -25.97 -16.68
CA ASP A 98 27.92 -25.40 -15.81
C ASP A 98 29.07 -24.77 -16.60
N ASN A 99 29.88 -23.96 -15.93
CA ASN A 99 31.13 -23.44 -16.44
C ASN A 99 31.11 -22.83 -17.85
N GLY A 100 30.20 -21.90 -18.08
CA GLY A 100 30.08 -21.17 -19.35
C GLY A 100 29.40 -21.94 -20.48
N LYS A 101 28.73 -23.05 -20.19
CA LYS A 101 27.97 -23.83 -21.19
C LYS A 101 26.61 -23.22 -21.49
N THR A 102 26.15 -23.43 -22.73
CA THR A 102 24.80 -23.10 -23.14
C THR A 102 24.02 -24.36 -23.47
N ILE A 103 22.92 -24.64 -22.75
CA ILE A 103 22.08 -25.79 -22.99
C ILE A 103 20.64 -25.35 -23.28
N VAL A 104 20.09 -25.85 -24.39
CA VAL A 104 18.69 -25.64 -24.78
C VAL A 104 17.98 -26.99 -24.81
N VAL A 105 16.95 -27.12 -24.00
CA VAL A 105 16.12 -28.33 -23.92
C VAL A 105 14.69 -27.98 -24.36
N ILE A 106 14.13 -28.77 -25.27
CA ILE A 106 12.75 -28.66 -25.72
C ILE A 106 12.05 -29.98 -25.47
N LEU A 107 11.04 -29.99 -24.62
CA LEU A 107 10.10 -31.06 -24.42
C LEU A 107 8.91 -30.84 -25.36
N GLY A 108 8.92 -31.43 -26.53
CA GLY A 108 7.91 -31.24 -27.58
C GLY A 108 6.56 -31.86 -27.24
N SER A 109 5.56 -31.49 -27.99
CA SER A 109 4.18 -32.01 -27.82
C SER A 109 4.14 -33.55 -27.91
N GLY A 110 3.32 -34.16 -27.05
CA GLY A 110 3.23 -35.64 -26.94
C GLY A 110 4.34 -36.26 -26.08
N SER A 111 5.32 -35.51 -25.63
CA SER A 111 6.32 -35.99 -24.66
C SER A 111 5.84 -35.82 -23.24
N GLU A 112 6.25 -36.74 -22.36
CA GLU A 112 5.89 -36.72 -20.94
C GLU A 112 7.09 -37.08 -20.05
N VAL A 113 7.39 -36.24 -19.08
CA VAL A 113 8.31 -36.57 -17.98
C VAL A 113 7.47 -36.89 -16.75
N THR A 114 7.43 -38.18 -16.36
CA THR A 114 6.46 -38.65 -15.37
C THR A 114 6.80 -38.28 -13.92
N ASP A 115 8.08 -38.15 -13.58
CA ASP A 115 8.51 -37.83 -12.20
C ASP A 115 8.98 -36.37 -12.10
N ARG A 116 10.20 -36.06 -12.51
CA ARG A 116 10.78 -34.73 -12.30
C ARG A 116 11.60 -34.23 -13.48
N VAL A 117 11.49 -32.96 -13.76
CA VAL A 117 12.46 -32.19 -14.56
C VAL A 117 13.30 -31.34 -13.61
N HIS A 118 14.61 -31.57 -13.62
CA HIS A 118 15.58 -30.78 -12.86
C HIS A 118 16.38 -29.90 -13.82
N VAL A 119 16.34 -28.60 -13.58
CA VAL A 119 17.08 -27.55 -14.29
C VAL A 119 18.14 -27.00 -13.34
N TYR A 120 19.41 -27.14 -13.71
CA TYR A 120 20.51 -26.66 -12.88
C TYR A 120 21.49 -25.84 -13.73
N ALA A 121 21.63 -24.57 -13.45
CA ALA A 121 22.58 -23.68 -14.11
C ALA A 121 23.54 -23.10 -13.07
N HIS A 122 24.85 -23.27 -13.31
CA HIS A 122 25.87 -22.91 -12.35
C HIS A 122 27.09 -22.30 -13.06
N GLY A 123 27.60 -21.22 -12.52
CA GLY A 123 28.82 -20.55 -12.97
C GLY A 123 28.59 -19.44 -14.01
N LYS A 124 29.50 -18.51 -14.01
CA LYS A 124 29.45 -17.34 -14.88
C LYS A 124 29.40 -17.71 -16.37
N ASP A 125 28.66 -16.93 -17.15
CA ASP A 125 28.44 -17.09 -18.59
C ASP A 125 27.69 -18.41 -18.95
N THR A 126 27.15 -19.13 -17.97
CA THR A 126 26.31 -20.31 -18.17
C THR A 126 24.89 -19.90 -18.52
N ASN A 127 24.32 -20.55 -19.55
CA ASN A 127 22.96 -20.29 -19.98
C ASN A 127 22.19 -21.61 -20.15
N LEU A 128 21.00 -21.71 -19.55
CA LEU A 128 20.11 -22.84 -19.71
C LEU A 128 18.73 -22.38 -20.16
N SER A 129 18.19 -23.00 -21.20
CA SER A 129 16.82 -22.77 -21.65
C SER A 129 16.03 -24.07 -21.69
N LEU A 130 14.85 -24.08 -21.07
CA LEU A 130 13.90 -25.17 -21.13
C LEU A 130 12.56 -24.68 -21.72
N THR A 131 12.10 -25.32 -22.79
CA THR A 131 10.75 -25.11 -23.30
C THR A 131 9.94 -26.39 -23.14
N ASN A 132 8.81 -26.30 -22.45
CA ASN A 132 7.85 -27.40 -22.31
C ASN A 132 6.63 -27.20 -23.22
N GLU A 133 6.41 -28.10 -24.17
CA GLU A 133 5.19 -28.19 -24.98
C GLU A 133 4.42 -29.49 -24.69
N GLY A 134 5.01 -30.34 -23.84
CA GLY A 134 4.46 -31.64 -23.42
C GLY A 134 3.93 -31.62 -21.99
N LYS A 135 4.20 -32.70 -21.26
CA LYS A 135 3.82 -32.83 -19.85
C LYS A 135 5.03 -33.07 -18.96
N MET A 136 5.05 -32.43 -17.80
CA MET A 136 6.06 -32.62 -16.75
C MET A 136 5.37 -32.96 -15.43
N GLY A 137 5.90 -33.94 -14.68
CA GLY A 137 5.42 -34.28 -13.36
C GLY A 137 5.66 -33.11 -12.40
N TYR A 138 6.92 -32.86 -12.10
CA TYR A 138 7.39 -31.81 -11.20
C TYR A 138 8.56 -31.05 -11.81
N LEU A 139 8.60 -29.74 -11.62
CA LEU A 139 9.73 -28.93 -12.06
C LEU A 139 10.52 -28.42 -10.85
N GLU A 140 11.83 -28.62 -10.91
CA GLU A 140 12.79 -28.05 -9.96
C GLU A 140 13.87 -27.30 -10.73
N ALA A 141 14.05 -26.00 -10.43
CA ALA A 141 15.07 -25.20 -11.08
C ALA A 141 15.96 -24.49 -10.05
N ASN A 142 17.28 -24.60 -10.24
CA ASN A 142 18.26 -23.94 -9.39
C ASN A 142 19.29 -23.20 -10.27
N VAL A 143 19.50 -21.92 -10.00
CA VAL A 143 20.42 -21.05 -10.74
C VAL A 143 21.37 -20.38 -9.78
N LEU A 144 22.68 -20.58 -9.95
CA LEU A 144 23.71 -20.19 -9.01
C LEU A 144 24.92 -19.57 -9.73
N ASP A 145 25.75 -18.85 -8.97
CA ASP A 145 27.09 -18.38 -9.38
C ASP A 145 27.08 -17.60 -10.69
N GLN A 146 26.20 -16.61 -10.84
CA GLN A 146 26.07 -15.72 -11.99
C GLN A 146 25.56 -16.42 -13.28
N ALA A 147 24.95 -17.60 -13.16
CA ALA A 147 24.33 -18.28 -14.28
C ALA A 147 22.98 -17.65 -14.65
N GLN A 148 22.52 -17.96 -15.86
CA GLN A 148 21.23 -17.52 -16.38
C GLN A 148 20.39 -18.74 -16.79
N ALA A 149 19.11 -18.76 -16.43
CA ALA A 149 18.18 -19.75 -16.92
C ALA A 149 16.88 -19.11 -17.41
N SER A 150 16.27 -19.73 -18.44
CA SER A 150 14.97 -19.35 -18.98
C SER A 150 14.10 -20.57 -19.14
N ILE A 151 12.92 -20.56 -18.54
CA ILE A 151 11.97 -21.67 -18.61
C ILE A 151 10.65 -21.15 -19.21
N LYS A 152 10.21 -21.78 -20.28
CA LYS A 152 8.93 -21.49 -20.92
C LYS A 152 8.01 -22.72 -20.87
N ASN A 153 6.85 -22.58 -20.25
CA ASN A 153 5.81 -23.62 -20.20
C ASN A 153 4.66 -23.28 -21.13
N ASN A 154 4.53 -24.03 -22.24
CA ASN A 154 3.40 -24.03 -23.15
C ASN A 154 2.52 -25.30 -22.98
N GLY A 155 3.00 -26.26 -22.18
CA GLY A 155 2.36 -27.54 -21.90
C GLY A 155 1.80 -27.62 -20.49
N GLU A 156 1.98 -28.76 -19.83
CA GLU A 156 1.44 -29.02 -18.50
C GLU A 156 2.54 -29.39 -17.51
N ILE A 157 2.50 -28.81 -16.30
CA ILE A 157 3.27 -29.20 -15.13
C ILE A 157 2.26 -29.72 -14.09
N MET A 158 2.31 -31.00 -13.77
CA MET A 158 1.21 -31.71 -13.10
C MET A 158 1.28 -31.74 -11.57
N ARG A 159 2.42 -31.46 -10.96
CA ARG A 159 2.62 -31.60 -9.50
C ARG A 159 3.32 -30.39 -8.86
N GLY A 160 3.23 -29.24 -9.50
CA GLY A 160 3.82 -28.01 -9.00
C GLY A 160 5.29 -27.81 -9.37
N MET A 161 5.94 -26.87 -8.72
CA MET A 161 7.34 -26.52 -9.00
C MET A 161 8.03 -25.89 -7.79
N HIS A 162 9.37 -26.04 -7.78
CA HIS A 162 10.25 -25.34 -6.85
C HIS A 162 11.40 -24.70 -7.64
N ASN A 163 11.57 -23.40 -7.52
CA ASN A 163 12.56 -22.64 -8.24
C ASN A 163 13.40 -21.81 -7.27
N GLY A 164 14.73 -21.90 -7.35
CA GLY A 164 15.67 -21.14 -6.55
C GLY A 164 16.68 -20.39 -7.41
N VAL A 165 16.92 -19.12 -7.08
CA VAL A 165 18.00 -18.33 -7.67
C VAL A 165 18.87 -17.83 -6.51
N HIS A 166 20.14 -18.12 -6.58
CA HIS A 166 21.10 -17.75 -5.56
C HIS A 166 22.24 -16.94 -6.16
N ASP A 167 22.87 -16.13 -5.35
CA ASP A 167 24.05 -15.32 -5.65
C ASP A 167 23.80 -14.11 -6.58
N GLU A 168 24.55 -13.07 -6.33
CA GLU A 168 24.55 -11.84 -7.12
C GLU A 168 24.90 -12.10 -8.59
N GLY A 169 24.03 -11.69 -9.50
CA GLY A 169 24.20 -11.87 -10.94
C GLY A 169 23.56 -13.16 -11.50
N SER A 170 23.07 -14.06 -10.65
CA SER A 170 22.25 -15.21 -11.10
C SER A 170 20.85 -14.75 -11.44
N ARG A 171 20.26 -15.32 -12.53
CA ARG A 171 18.92 -14.93 -12.97
C ARG A 171 18.14 -16.14 -13.51
N LEU A 172 16.90 -16.27 -13.06
CA LEU A 172 15.91 -17.19 -13.65
C LEU A 172 14.73 -16.40 -14.19
N GLU A 173 14.36 -16.68 -15.43
CA GLU A 173 13.11 -16.20 -16.01
C GLU A 173 12.20 -17.40 -16.26
N PHE A 174 11.01 -17.39 -15.67
CA PHE A 174 9.99 -18.41 -15.87
C PHE A 174 8.72 -17.79 -16.48
N VAL A 175 8.29 -18.32 -17.61
CA VAL A 175 7.05 -17.91 -18.29
C VAL A 175 6.11 -19.09 -18.43
N ASN A 176 4.96 -19.06 -17.75
CA ASN A 176 3.83 -19.90 -18.05
C ASN A 176 3.01 -19.23 -19.15
N ASP A 177 3.13 -19.70 -20.40
CA ASP A 177 2.47 -19.05 -21.54
C ASP A 177 0.96 -19.30 -21.54
N LYS A 178 0.22 -18.67 -22.44
CA LYS A 178 -1.26 -18.67 -22.46
C LYS A 178 -1.89 -20.07 -22.50
N ASP A 179 -1.23 -21.04 -23.12
CA ASP A 179 -1.69 -22.42 -23.20
C ASP A 179 -1.11 -23.30 -22.08
N GLY A 180 -0.14 -22.76 -21.33
CA GLY A 180 0.55 -23.46 -20.26
C GLY A 180 -0.33 -23.65 -19.03
N ARG A 181 -0.21 -24.82 -18.41
CA ARG A 181 -0.92 -25.19 -17.19
C ARG A 181 0.05 -25.67 -16.13
N ILE A 182 -0.17 -25.24 -14.91
CA ILE A 182 0.50 -25.78 -13.72
C ILE A 182 -0.62 -26.24 -12.79
N THR A 183 -0.65 -27.52 -12.44
CA THR A 183 -1.74 -28.12 -11.67
C THR A 183 -1.20 -28.92 -10.50
N ASP A 184 -2.00 -29.00 -9.44
CA ASP A 184 -1.84 -29.87 -8.28
C ASP A 184 -0.44 -29.82 -7.64
N GLY A 185 -0.28 -29.01 -6.64
CA GLY A 185 0.97 -29.00 -5.86
C GLY A 185 1.32 -27.65 -5.26
N ILE A 186 2.55 -27.59 -4.80
CA ILE A 186 3.14 -26.38 -4.24
C ILE A 186 3.90 -25.67 -5.36
N MET A 187 3.69 -24.39 -5.49
CA MET A 187 4.57 -23.52 -6.26
C MET A 187 5.41 -22.72 -5.28
N ASP A 188 6.71 -22.89 -5.34
CA ASP A 188 7.67 -22.25 -4.46
C ASP A 188 8.79 -21.62 -5.30
N ASN A 189 8.85 -20.30 -5.30
CA ASN A 189 9.77 -19.48 -6.07
C ASN A 189 10.59 -18.61 -5.14
N ASN A 190 11.91 -18.74 -5.16
CA ASN A 190 12.81 -18.07 -4.25
C ASN A 190 13.95 -17.35 -4.97
N ALA A 191 14.18 -16.09 -4.63
CA ALA A 191 15.37 -15.32 -4.97
C ALA A 191 16.15 -15.04 -3.67
N VAL A 192 17.40 -15.49 -3.61
CA VAL A 192 18.22 -15.44 -2.39
C VAL A 192 19.58 -14.85 -2.71
N GLU A 193 20.26 -14.25 -1.72
CA GLU A 193 21.65 -13.77 -1.84
C GLU A 193 21.87 -12.85 -3.06
N LYS A 194 20.93 -11.90 -3.30
CA LYS A 194 20.91 -10.98 -4.43
C LYS A 194 20.66 -11.61 -5.81
N GLY A 195 20.20 -12.85 -5.88
CA GLY A 195 19.71 -13.47 -7.12
C GLY A 195 18.44 -12.79 -7.64
N GLU A 196 18.20 -12.86 -8.94
CA GLU A 196 17.03 -12.27 -9.59
C GLU A 196 16.11 -13.36 -10.17
N PHE A 197 14.84 -13.41 -9.73
CA PHE A 197 13.84 -14.29 -10.29
C PHE A 197 12.70 -13.49 -10.91
N VAL A 198 12.41 -13.75 -12.18
CA VAL A 198 11.29 -13.15 -12.91
C VAL A 198 10.29 -14.24 -13.27
N PHE A 199 9.09 -14.12 -12.74
CA PHE A 199 7.99 -15.05 -12.97
C PHE A 199 6.84 -14.35 -13.72
N THR A 200 6.36 -14.96 -14.81
CA THR A 200 5.21 -14.46 -15.57
C THR A 200 4.22 -15.58 -15.84
N ASN A 201 2.99 -15.41 -15.39
CA ASN A 201 1.88 -16.30 -15.72
C ASN A 201 0.94 -15.64 -16.75
N ASN A 202 0.88 -16.19 -17.95
CA ASN A 202 -0.12 -15.86 -18.98
C ASN A 202 -1.18 -16.95 -19.13
N GLY A 203 -0.95 -18.13 -18.53
CA GLY A 203 -1.79 -19.31 -18.62
C GLY A 203 -2.62 -19.56 -17.37
N THR A 204 -2.70 -20.81 -16.96
CA THR A 204 -3.46 -21.23 -15.77
C THR A 204 -2.54 -21.90 -14.77
N ILE A 205 -2.65 -21.48 -13.51
CA ILE A 205 -2.00 -22.10 -12.37
C ILE A 205 -3.07 -22.49 -11.36
N SER A 206 -3.01 -23.73 -10.87
CA SER A 206 -3.82 -24.19 -9.75
C SER A 206 -2.95 -25.00 -8.80
N GLY A 207 -3.01 -24.73 -7.52
CA GLY A 207 -2.20 -25.40 -6.53
C GLY A 207 -2.77 -25.27 -5.12
N GLU A 208 -2.10 -25.89 -4.16
CA GLU A 208 -2.47 -25.80 -2.75
C GLU A 208 -1.91 -24.52 -2.14
N HIS A 209 -0.63 -24.28 -2.33
CA HIS A 209 0.09 -23.09 -1.87
C HIS A 209 0.90 -22.49 -3.01
N LEU A 210 0.83 -21.17 -3.13
CA LEU A 210 1.64 -20.41 -4.07
C LEU A 210 2.52 -19.45 -3.25
N PHE A 211 3.84 -19.66 -3.30
CA PHE A 211 4.82 -18.89 -2.54
C PHE A 211 5.85 -18.24 -3.47
N ASN A 212 6.12 -16.98 -3.25
CA ASN A 212 7.13 -16.19 -3.93
C ASN A 212 7.95 -15.43 -2.88
N GLY A 213 9.22 -15.76 -2.70
CA GLY A 213 10.08 -15.20 -1.67
C GLY A 213 11.33 -14.52 -2.21
N ALA A 214 11.71 -13.42 -1.61
CA ALA A 214 13.00 -12.76 -1.81
C ALA A 214 13.68 -12.58 -0.47
N PHE A 215 14.89 -13.12 -0.33
CA PHE A 215 15.67 -13.17 0.93
C PHE A 215 17.10 -12.70 0.69
N ASP A 216 17.78 -12.24 1.73
CA ASP A 216 19.20 -11.86 1.69
C ASP A 216 19.53 -10.91 0.52
N GLY A 217 18.70 -9.89 0.33
CA GLY A 217 18.86 -8.93 -0.78
C GLY A 217 18.43 -9.47 -2.14
N GLY A 218 17.85 -10.68 -2.24
CA GLY A 218 17.29 -11.23 -3.48
C GLY A 218 16.17 -10.39 -4.07
N MET A 219 15.95 -10.52 -5.37
CA MET A 219 14.93 -9.78 -6.11
C MET A 219 13.98 -10.74 -6.82
N LEU A 220 12.69 -10.66 -6.54
CA LEU A 220 11.66 -11.43 -7.20
C LEU A 220 10.63 -10.50 -7.85
N LYS A 221 10.38 -10.73 -9.15
CA LYS A 221 9.31 -10.06 -9.89
C LYS A 221 8.28 -11.07 -10.35
N ASN A 222 7.05 -10.90 -9.90
CA ASN A 222 5.91 -11.77 -10.23
C ASN A 222 4.86 -11.01 -11.02
N THR A 223 4.42 -11.54 -12.18
CA THR A 223 3.36 -10.95 -13.00
C THR A 223 2.33 -12.01 -13.36
N ASN A 224 1.09 -11.81 -12.97
CA ASN A 224 -0.04 -12.64 -13.38
C ASN A 224 -0.89 -11.92 -14.43
N ASN A 225 -0.91 -12.43 -15.66
CA ASN A 225 -1.80 -11.98 -16.73
C ASN A 225 -2.91 -13.00 -17.03
N GLY A 226 -2.79 -14.21 -16.47
CA GLY A 226 -3.71 -15.33 -16.66
C GLY A 226 -4.58 -15.59 -15.44
N ILE A 227 -4.73 -16.87 -15.10
CA ILE A 227 -5.49 -17.32 -13.93
C ILE A 227 -4.55 -18.00 -12.95
N MET A 228 -4.59 -17.58 -11.71
CA MET A 228 -3.93 -18.26 -10.59
C MET A 228 -5.00 -18.68 -9.58
N SER A 229 -4.95 -19.92 -9.11
CA SER A 229 -5.88 -20.42 -8.10
C SER A 229 -5.11 -21.16 -7.02
N ALA A 230 -5.32 -20.80 -5.76
CA ALA A 230 -4.78 -21.50 -4.60
C ALA A 230 -5.92 -21.93 -3.67
N THR A 231 -5.86 -23.17 -3.17
CA THR A 231 -6.84 -23.63 -2.18
C THR A 231 -6.63 -22.99 -0.81
N ASN A 232 -5.43 -22.49 -0.53
CA ASN A 232 -5.08 -21.72 0.65
C ASN A 232 -4.70 -20.28 0.25
N ASP A 233 -3.46 -19.89 0.51
CA ASP A 233 -2.96 -18.54 0.30
C ASP A 233 -2.01 -18.44 -0.90
N LEU A 234 -1.91 -17.24 -1.46
CA LEU A 234 -0.78 -16.82 -2.28
C LEU A 234 0.07 -15.88 -1.43
N HIS A 235 1.33 -16.20 -1.24
CA HIS A 235 2.23 -15.43 -0.38
C HIS A 235 3.40 -14.87 -1.17
N ASN A 236 3.57 -13.55 -1.17
CA ASN A 236 4.69 -12.81 -1.71
C ASN A 236 5.45 -12.19 -0.52
N LEU A 237 6.64 -12.74 -0.21
CA LEU A 237 7.42 -12.38 0.98
C LEU A 237 8.77 -11.76 0.61
N ALA A 238 9.05 -10.59 1.13
CA ALA A 238 10.38 -10.01 1.17
C ALA A 238 10.91 -10.06 2.61
N ALA A 239 12.09 -10.62 2.82
CA ALA A 239 12.74 -10.68 4.12
C ALA A 239 14.27 -10.51 3.98
N ASP A 240 14.97 -10.20 5.06
CA ASP A 240 16.43 -10.03 5.09
C ASP A 240 16.95 -9.06 4.00
N GLY A 241 16.29 -7.92 3.81
CA GLY A 241 16.66 -6.95 2.78
C GLY A 241 16.20 -7.34 1.36
N GLY A 242 15.39 -8.38 1.19
CA GLY A 242 14.85 -8.81 -0.10
C GLY A 242 13.86 -7.83 -0.70
N PHE A 243 13.68 -7.93 -2.02
CA PHE A 243 12.71 -7.12 -2.77
C PHE A 243 11.76 -8.00 -3.59
N VAL A 244 10.46 -7.83 -3.38
CA VAL A 244 9.41 -8.46 -4.18
C VAL A 244 8.60 -7.40 -4.92
N GLU A 245 8.42 -7.57 -6.22
CA GLU A 245 7.46 -6.82 -7.03
C GLU A 245 6.40 -7.78 -7.59
N SER A 246 5.13 -7.56 -7.25
CA SER A 246 4.04 -8.40 -7.72
C SER A 246 2.96 -7.60 -8.45
N THR A 247 2.54 -8.06 -9.63
CA THR A 247 1.48 -7.42 -10.43
C THR A 247 0.45 -8.44 -10.87
N ASN A 248 -0.81 -8.19 -10.56
CA ASN A 248 -1.93 -8.96 -11.06
C ASN A 248 -2.71 -8.17 -12.12
N ASN A 249 -2.65 -8.61 -13.38
CA ASN A 249 -3.48 -8.10 -14.48
C ASN A 249 -4.61 -9.07 -14.86
N GLY A 250 -4.56 -10.29 -14.33
CA GLY A 250 -5.50 -11.38 -14.61
C GLY A 250 -6.46 -11.63 -13.45
N THR A 251 -6.67 -12.92 -13.16
CA THR A 251 -7.54 -13.35 -12.07
C THR A 251 -6.76 -14.18 -11.06
N ILE A 252 -6.91 -13.88 -9.80
CA ILE A 252 -6.42 -14.68 -8.68
C ILE A 252 -7.62 -15.16 -7.87
N ASN A 253 -7.73 -16.47 -7.67
CA ASN A 253 -8.75 -17.12 -6.84
C ASN A 253 -8.05 -17.76 -5.64
N VAL A 254 -8.35 -17.32 -4.44
CA VAL A 254 -7.83 -17.90 -3.21
C VAL A 254 -8.97 -18.08 -2.20
N ASN A 255 -8.94 -19.17 -1.44
CA ASN A 255 -9.90 -19.33 -0.34
C ASN A 255 -9.49 -18.51 0.90
N GLY A 256 -8.20 -18.22 1.05
CA GLY A 256 -7.64 -17.35 2.06
C GLY A 256 -7.29 -15.96 1.50
N ARG A 257 -6.01 -15.65 1.45
CA ARG A 257 -5.51 -14.32 1.13
C ARG A 257 -4.37 -14.31 0.10
N VAL A 258 -4.25 -13.23 -0.63
CA VAL A 258 -3.05 -12.84 -1.35
C VAL A 258 -2.27 -11.93 -0.41
N MET A 259 -1.23 -12.45 0.21
CA MET A 259 -0.42 -11.76 1.18
C MET A 259 0.83 -11.15 0.51
N ASN A 260 0.98 -9.85 0.60
CA ASN A 260 2.17 -9.12 0.18
C ASN A 260 2.86 -8.60 1.45
N GLN A 261 3.96 -9.24 1.82
CA GLN A 261 4.60 -9.05 3.12
C GLN A 261 6.06 -8.61 2.97
N ALA A 262 6.49 -7.72 3.85
CA ALA A 262 7.90 -7.38 4.04
C ALA A 262 8.23 -7.45 5.52
N ASN A 263 9.25 -8.25 5.88
CA ASN A 263 9.75 -8.37 7.24
C ASN A 263 11.17 -7.83 7.30
N GLU A 264 11.53 -7.27 8.45
CA GLU A 264 12.85 -6.76 8.77
C GLU A 264 13.29 -5.52 8.00
N GLU A 265 14.22 -4.79 8.58
CA GLU A 265 14.73 -3.55 8.01
C GLU A 265 15.41 -3.79 6.65
N GLY A 266 15.09 -2.96 5.67
CA GLY A 266 15.60 -3.06 4.30
C GLY A 266 14.77 -3.94 3.37
N SER A 267 13.86 -4.76 3.89
CA SER A 267 12.95 -5.58 3.06
C SER A 267 11.84 -4.74 2.47
N ARG A 268 11.50 -5.01 1.21
CA ARG A 268 10.50 -4.22 0.50
C ARG A 268 9.60 -5.10 -0.39
N ASN A 269 8.30 -4.88 -0.30
CA ASN A 269 7.32 -5.48 -1.19
C ASN A 269 6.50 -4.40 -1.91
N VAL A 270 6.39 -4.50 -3.22
CA VAL A 270 5.56 -3.61 -4.06
C VAL A 270 4.55 -4.46 -4.81
N ALA A 271 3.27 -4.20 -4.59
CA ALA A 271 2.21 -5.01 -5.16
C ALA A 271 1.13 -4.18 -5.84
N ALA A 272 0.70 -4.59 -7.04
CA ALA A 272 -0.37 -3.95 -7.79
C ALA A 272 -1.40 -4.96 -8.28
N ASN A 273 -2.69 -4.69 -8.04
CA ASN A 273 -3.80 -5.43 -8.63
C ASN A 273 -4.53 -4.56 -9.65
N ASN A 274 -4.38 -4.90 -10.93
CA ASN A 274 -5.13 -4.28 -12.04
C ASN A 274 -6.28 -5.20 -12.52
N GLY A 275 -6.33 -6.43 -12.04
CA GLY A 275 -7.29 -7.46 -12.42
C GLY A 275 -8.30 -7.76 -11.31
N THR A 276 -8.54 -9.04 -11.07
CA THR A 276 -9.47 -9.50 -10.03
C THR A 276 -8.76 -10.40 -9.03
N VAL A 277 -8.99 -10.16 -7.74
CA VAL A 277 -8.62 -11.06 -6.65
C VAL A 277 -9.91 -11.48 -5.93
N ASN A 278 -10.28 -12.77 -6.09
CA ASN A 278 -11.38 -13.37 -5.37
C ASN A 278 -10.84 -13.94 -4.05
N GLY A 279 -10.69 -13.08 -3.06
CA GLY A 279 -10.09 -13.32 -1.75
C GLY A 279 -9.70 -12.00 -1.10
N GLN A 280 -9.07 -12.10 0.07
CA GLN A 280 -8.48 -10.93 0.73
C GLN A 280 -7.17 -10.53 0.04
N TYR A 281 -7.00 -9.25 -0.24
CA TYR A 281 -5.75 -8.69 -0.75
C TYR A 281 -5.05 -7.94 0.40
N GLU A 282 -3.90 -8.45 0.81
CA GLU A 282 -3.25 -8.06 2.05
C GLU A 282 -1.89 -7.39 1.79
N PHE A 283 -1.64 -6.29 2.49
CA PHE A 283 -0.37 -5.59 2.59
C PHE A 283 0.05 -5.59 4.06
N TYR A 284 1.13 -6.27 4.40
CA TYR A 284 1.52 -6.45 5.78
C TYR A 284 3.02 -6.27 5.98
N THR A 285 3.39 -5.58 7.06
CA THR A 285 4.79 -5.54 7.52
C THR A 285 4.93 -6.09 8.92
N GLY A 286 6.00 -6.86 9.11
CA GLY A 286 6.60 -7.06 10.44
C GLY A 286 7.79 -6.12 10.63
N GLU A 287 8.52 -6.31 11.63
CA GLU A 287 9.75 -5.68 12.18
C GLU A 287 10.59 -4.80 11.23
N GLY A 288 10.08 -3.65 10.80
CA GLY A 288 10.85 -2.65 10.05
C GLY A 288 10.79 -2.75 8.53
N GLY A 289 10.02 -3.68 7.96
CA GLY A 289 9.80 -3.81 6.52
C GLY A 289 8.99 -2.66 5.91
N GLU A 290 8.97 -2.59 4.59
CA GLU A 290 8.19 -1.61 3.84
C GLU A 290 7.31 -2.30 2.77
N VAL A 291 6.00 -2.08 2.81
CA VAL A 291 5.06 -2.55 1.78
C VAL A 291 4.36 -1.38 1.12
N SER A 292 4.34 -1.38 -0.22
CA SER A 292 3.53 -0.45 -1.01
C SER A 292 2.58 -1.23 -1.89
N GLY A 293 1.29 -0.97 -1.76
CA GLY A 293 0.25 -1.71 -2.47
C GLY A 293 -0.77 -0.83 -3.16
N GLU A 294 -1.22 -1.27 -4.34
CA GLU A 294 -2.22 -0.57 -5.14
C GLU A 294 -3.29 -1.57 -5.64
N ASN A 295 -4.55 -1.24 -5.44
CA ASN A 295 -5.68 -1.94 -6.05
C ASN A 295 -6.37 -1.02 -7.07
N ASN A 296 -6.16 -1.29 -8.35
CA ASN A 296 -6.83 -0.62 -9.47
C ASN A 296 -7.98 -1.48 -10.03
N GLY A 297 -8.08 -2.73 -9.61
CA GLY A 297 -9.04 -3.72 -10.07
C GLY A 297 -10.14 -4.01 -9.04
N THR A 298 -10.48 -5.28 -8.88
CA THR A 298 -11.51 -5.72 -7.93
C THR A 298 -10.92 -6.73 -6.95
N VAL A 299 -11.20 -6.55 -5.65
CA VAL A 299 -10.85 -7.49 -4.59
C VAL A 299 -12.08 -7.76 -3.71
N ASN A 300 -12.09 -8.87 -2.97
CA ASN A 300 -13.17 -9.10 -1.99
C ASN A 300 -12.98 -8.18 -0.79
N SER A 301 -11.83 -8.24 -0.13
CA SER A 301 -11.44 -7.34 0.94
C SER A 301 -9.99 -6.89 0.78
N LEU A 302 -9.64 -5.73 1.35
CA LEU A 302 -8.29 -5.18 1.38
C LEU A 302 -7.85 -4.99 2.82
N TYR A 303 -6.71 -5.56 3.17
CA TYR A 303 -6.09 -5.40 4.49
C TYR A 303 -4.74 -4.68 4.37
N ALA A 304 -4.52 -3.69 5.19
CA ALA A 304 -3.26 -2.96 5.32
C ALA A 304 -2.85 -2.97 6.80
N GLY A 305 -1.83 -3.75 7.14
CA GLY A 305 -1.42 -3.95 8.53
C GLY A 305 0.08 -3.76 8.75
N ALA A 306 0.45 -3.13 9.85
CA ALA A 306 1.83 -3.03 10.30
C ALA A 306 1.98 -3.48 11.75
N ASP A 307 2.88 -4.45 11.95
CA ASP A 307 3.40 -4.87 13.24
C ASP A 307 4.88 -4.45 13.31
N GLY A 308 5.11 -3.14 13.43
CA GLY A 308 6.37 -2.48 13.14
C GLY A 308 6.60 -2.26 11.62
N GLY A 309 7.32 -1.22 11.22
CA GLY A 309 7.55 -0.92 9.80
C GLY A 309 6.48 -0.04 9.16
N ARG A 310 6.39 -0.07 7.83
CA ARG A 310 5.54 0.86 7.08
C ARG A 310 4.72 0.19 5.99
N VAL A 311 3.42 0.47 5.95
CA VAL A 311 2.51 0.09 4.87
C VAL A 311 1.90 1.32 4.20
N ASN A 312 1.94 1.36 2.86
CA ASN A 312 1.21 2.33 2.06
C ASN A 312 0.26 1.57 1.11
N ALA A 313 -1.04 1.74 1.26
CA ALA A 313 -2.05 1.06 0.47
C ALA A 313 -2.98 2.07 -0.22
N VAL A 314 -3.20 1.90 -1.52
CA VAL A 314 -4.10 2.73 -2.32
C VAL A 314 -5.16 1.86 -2.98
N ASN A 315 -6.43 2.19 -2.77
CA ASN A 315 -7.54 1.61 -3.51
C ASN A 315 -8.09 2.62 -4.52
N ASN A 316 -7.87 2.37 -5.80
CA ASN A 316 -8.47 3.13 -6.92
C ASN A 316 -9.62 2.34 -7.56
N GLY A 317 -9.76 1.06 -7.24
CA GLY A 317 -10.72 0.13 -7.81
C GLY A 317 -11.91 -0.15 -6.89
N LYS A 318 -12.32 -1.42 -6.86
CA LYS A 318 -13.46 -1.86 -6.06
C LYS A 318 -13.05 -2.89 -5.01
N VAL A 319 -13.40 -2.63 -3.78
CA VAL A 319 -13.40 -3.57 -2.66
C VAL A 319 -14.84 -3.95 -2.38
N LYS A 320 -15.18 -5.26 -2.47
CA LYS A 320 -16.58 -5.70 -2.34
C LYS A 320 -17.09 -5.69 -0.90
N GLU A 321 -16.18 -5.83 0.05
CA GLU A 321 -16.49 -5.94 1.48
C GLU A 321 -15.80 -4.82 2.25
N GLU A 322 -14.62 -5.05 2.80
CA GLU A 322 -13.97 -4.18 3.76
C GLU A 322 -12.58 -3.75 3.34
N ILE A 323 -12.27 -2.47 3.55
CA ILE A 323 -10.91 -1.98 3.70
C ILE A 323 -10.59 -1.93 5.17
N ARG A 324 -9.59 -2.70 5.62
CA ARG A 324 -9.15 -2.71 7.01
C ARG A 324 -7.72 -2.20 7.12
N ALA A 325 -7.50 -1.27 8.04
CA ALA A 325 -6.19 -0.69 8.36
C ALA A 325 -5.88 -0.88 9.84
N ASP A 326 -4.79 -1.60 10.12
CA ASP A 326 -4.35 -1.87 11.50
C ASP A 326 -2.88 -1.47 11.69
N ALA A 327 -2.55 -0.78 12.77
CA ALA A 327 -1.17 -0.45 13.13
C ALA A 327 -0.95 -0.64 14.62
N SER A 328 -0.05 -1.54 15.02
CA SER A 328 0.33 -1.71 16.42
C SER A 328 1.66 -2.44 16.55
N HIS A 329 2.44 -2.09 17.57
CA HIS A 329 3.60 -2.86 18.00
C HIS A 329 4.04 -2.42 19.40
N GLU A 330 4.43 -3.35 20.26
CA GLU A 330 4.81 -3.06 21.66
C GLU A 330 6.05 -2.15 21.81
N SER A 331 7.01 -2.21 20.90
CA SER A 331 8.31 -1.52 21.03
C SER A 331 8.76 -0.76 19.79
N MET A 332 8.19 -0.98 18.63
CA MET A 332 8.55 -0.32 17.37
C MET A 332 7.41 0.55 16.87
N LYS A 333 7.74 1.49 16.00
CA LYS A 333 6.73 2.32 15.34
C LYS A 333 6.09 1.54 14.18
N ALA A 334 4.79 1.45 14.19
CA ALA A 334 4.00 0.89 13.12
C ALA A 334 3.26 2.02 12.38
N ASP A 335 3.60 2.25 11.11
CA ASP A 335 3.02 3.30 10.29
C ASP A 335 2.18 2.70 9.15
N VAL A 336 0.89 3.00 9.11
CA VAL A 336 0.02 2.59 8.00
C VAL A 336 -0.63 3.81 7.37
N THR A 337 -0.53 3.91 6.05
CA THR A 337 -1.25 4.91 5.25
C THR A 337 -2.19 4.18 4.29
N VAL A 338 -3.47 4.56 4.29
CA VAL A 338 -4.48 4.01 3.38
C VAL A 338 -5.22 5.14 2.67
N ILE A 339 -5.30 5.07 1.35
CA ILE A 339 -6.06 6.02 0.53
C ILE A 339 -7.11 5.23 -0.26
N ASN A 340 -8.37 5.53 -0.03
CA ASN A 340 -9.48 4.99 -0.81
C ASN A 340 -9.98 6.05 -1.80
N ASN A 341 -9.68 5.87 -3.09
CA ASN A 341 -10.21 6.68 -4.18
C ASN A 341 -11.37 5.98 -4.92
N GLY A 342 -11.59 4.69 -4.65
CA GLY A 342 -12.56 3.84 -5.32
C GLY A 342 -13.83 3.58 -4.49
N GLU A 343 -14.36 2.38 -4.62
CA GLU A 343 -15.53 1.92 -3.86
C GLU A 343 -15.12 0.85 -2.84
N ALA A 344 -15.70 0.90 -1.65
CA ALA A 344 -15.67 -0.18 -0.66
C ALA A 344 -17.03 -0.27 0.03
N ASP A 345 -17.36 -1.44 0.60
CA ASP A 345 -18.56 -1.55 1.40
C ASP A 345 -18.38 -0.81 2.73
N ARG A 346 -17.25 -1.03 3.39
CA ARG A 346 -16.89 -0.35 4.64
C ARG A 346 -15.38 -0.16 4.79
N MET A 347 -15.01 0.70 5.74
CA MET A 347 -13.63 0.93 6.14
C MET A 347 -13.50 0.85 7.66
N TYR A 348 -12.61 -0.02 8.13
CA TYR A 348 -12.27 -0.18 9.53
C TYR A 348 -10.82 0.21 9.77
N VAL A 349 -10.59 1.05 10.77
CA VAL A 349 -9.30 1.65 11.10
C VAL A 349 -9.02 1.40 12.57
N SER A 350 -7.93 0.69 12.90
CA SER A 350 -7.58 0.37 14.27
C SER A 350 -6.10 0.66 14.56
N ALA A 351 -5.82 1.47 15.55
CA ALA A 351 -4.47 1.71 16.03
C ALA A 351 -4.31 1.30 17.48
N GLY A 352 -3.31 0.43 17.72
CA GLY A 352 -2.88 0.03 19.06
C GLY A 352 -1.60 0.74 19.48
N GLU A 353 -0.86 0.15 20.42
CA GLU A 353 0.35 0.72 21.00
C GLU A 353 1.39 1.09 19.92
N ASN A 354 1.93 2.32 19.99
CA ASN A 354 2.90 2.88 19.01
C ASN A 354 2.45 2.85 17.54
N GLY A 355 1.18 2.52 17.27
CA GLY A 355 0.59 2.53 15.94
C GLY A 355 0.23 3.94 15.49
N MET A 356 0.54 4.27 14.24
CA MET A 356 0.10 5.49 13.58
C MET A 356 -0.59 5.17 12.26
N LEU A 357 -1.84 5.59 12.16
CA LEU A 357 -2.66 5.45 10.97
C LEU A 357 -2.95 6.82 10.35
N ASN A 358 -2.76 6.91 9.03
CA ASN A 358 -3.21 8.03 8.23
C ASN A 358 -4.11 7.48 7.13
N VAL A 359 -5.40 7.78 7.20
CA VAL A 359 -6.40 7.21 6.31
C VAL A 359 -7.15 8.32 5.59
N GLU A 360 -7.29 8.20 4.28
CA GLU A 360 -8.02 9.14 3.46
C GLU A 360 -9.09 8.41 2.63
N ASN A 361 -10.35 8.75 2.83
CA ASN A 361 -11.45 8.29 2.00
C ASN A 361 -11.87 9.40 1.04
N ASN A 362 -11.45 9.30 -0.21
CA ASN A 362 -11.86 10.16 -1.33
C ASN A 362 -12.99 9.53 -2.16
N GLY A 363 -13.23 8.23 -1.93
CA GLY A 363 -14.16 7.42 -2.66
C GLY A 363 -15.52 7.30 -2.00
N ARG A 364 -16.18 6.19 -2.25
CA ARG A 364 -17.51 5.91 -1.74
C ARG A 364 -17.51 4.65 -0.88
N LEU A 365 -18.07 4.76 0.32
CA LEU A 365 -18.46 3.61 1.12
C LEU A 365 -19.95 3.29 0.83
N THR A 366 -20.24 2.03 0.52
CA THR A 366 -21.53 1.61 -0.07
C THR A 366 -22.33 0.68 0.82
N GLY A 367 -21.88 0.42 2.04
CA GLY A 367 -22.56 -0.41 3.01
C GLY A 367 -23.91 0.14 3.45
N ASP A 368 -24.60 -0.62 4.27
CA ASP A 368 -25.93 -0.28 4.77
C ASP A 368 -25.91 0.59 6.05
N GLY A 369 -24.76 1.11 6.43
CA GLY A 369 -24.56 1.89 7.66
C GLY A 369 -24.59 1.06 8.95
N LYS A 370 -24.65 -0.26 8.85
CA LYS A 370 -24.78 -1.18 9.98
C LYS A 370 -23.50 -1.96 10.28
N THR A 371 -22.41 -1.30 10.44
CA THR A 371 -21.20 -1.95 10.93
C THR A 371 -21.29 -2.11 12.44
N TRP A 372 -21.20 -3.34 12.93
CA TRP A 372 -21.33 -3.67 14.34
C TRP A 372 -19.95 -3.66 15.00
N VAL A 373 -19.73 -2.78 15.95
CA VAL A 373 -18.60 -2.86 16.89
C VAL A 373 -19.16 -3.38 18.20
N THR A 374 -18.80 -4.61 18.54
CA THR A 374 -19.15 -5.19 19.85
C THR A 374 -18.05 -4.82 20.82
N ILE A 375 -18.33 -4.00 21.80
CA ILE A 375 -17.40 -3.71 22.89
C ILE A 375 -17.64 -4.75 23.99
N GLU A 376 -16.73 -5.70 24.16
CA GLU A 376 -16.70 -6.63 25.29
C GLU A 376 -15.90 -5.97 26.43
N TRP A 377 -16.56 -5.75 27.56
CA TRP A 377 -15.89 -5.34 28.79
C TRP A 377 -15.31 -6.56 29.55
N GLU A 378 -14.27 -6.35 30.36
CA GLU A 378 -13.61 -7.44 31.12
C GLU A 378 -14.59 -8.24 32.05
N ASP A 379 -15.76 -7.70 32.37
CA ASP A 379 -16.81 -8.33 33.17
C ASP A 379 -17.85 -9.11 32.34
N GLY A 380 -17.72 -9.14 31.00
CA GLY A 380 -18.54 -9.96 30.10
C GLY A 380 -19.93 -9.39 29.79
N GLU A 381 -20.22 -8.15 30.10
CA GLU A 381 -21.42 -7.48 29.63
C GLU A 381 -21.20 -6.85 28.24
N ILE A 382 -22.02 -7.22 27.28
CA ILE A 382 -22.07 -6.65 25.95
C ILE A 382 -22.84 -5.34 26.03
N SER A 383 -22.15 -4.22 26.02
CA SER A 383 -22.81 -2.94 25.88
C SER A 383 -22.72 -2.45 24.44
N ARG A 384 -23.82 -2.25 23.82
CA ARG A 384 -24.14 -1.61 22.54
C ARG A 384 -23.18 -1.75 21.36
N GLU A 385 -23.80 -2.14 20.28
CA GLU A 385 -23.28 -2.06 18.94
C GLU A 385 -23.29 -0.60 18.45
N LEU A 386 -22.12 0.04 18.44
CA LEU A 386 -21.91 1.32 17.76
C LEU A 386 -21.54 1.00 16.31
N SER A 387 -22.25 1.57 15.34
CA SER A 387 -22.12 1.20 13.94
C SER A 387 -21.71 2.38 13.05
N GLY A 388 -20.90 2.10 12.05
CA GLY A 388 -20.56 3.03 11.00
C GLY A 388 -19.89 2.31 9.84
N GLU A 389 -20.11 2.75 8.63
CA GLU A 389 -19.36 2.26 7.46
C GLU A 389 -17.89 2.70 7.52
N LEU A 390 -17.64 3.87 8.08
CA LEU A 390 -16.31 4.36 8.43
C LEU A 390 -16.11 4.21 9.94
N SER A 391 -15.41 3.18 10.37
CA SER A 391 -15.14 2.91 11.78
C SER A 391 -13.68 3.17 12.12
N ILE A 392 -13.47 4.00 13.13
CA ILE A 392 -12.15 4.39 13.63
C ILE A 392 -12.09 4.00 15.09
N ASP A 393 -11.17 3.10 15.45
CA ASP A 393 -11.09 2.50 16.77
C ASP A 393 -9.64 2.50 17.26
N VAL A 394 -9.34 3.30 18.26
CA VAL A 394 -7.96 3.49 18.73
C VAL A 394 -7.91 3.17 20.22
N TRP A 395 -7.25 2.07 20.52
CA TRP A 395 -7.06 1.56 21.86
C TRP A 395 -5.57 1.61 22.19
N ASP A 396 -5.19 1.64 23.41
CA ASP A 396 -3.83 1.66 23.89
C ASP A 396 -3.08 2.99 23.78
N LYS A 397 -2.27 3.20 24.78
CA LYS A 397 -1.46 4.42 24.95
C LYS A 397 -0.47 4.59 23.80
N GLY A 398 -0.56 5.72 23.14
CA GLY A 398 0.33 6.07 22.02
C GLY A 398 -0.25 5.75 20.65
N GLY A 399 -1.34 4.96 20.58
CA GLY A 399 -2.09 4.75 19.34
C GLY A 399 -2.63 6.05 18.79
N THR A 400 -2.51 6.24 17.50
CA THR A 400 -2.99 7.46 16.82
C THR A 400 -3.60 7.12 15.47
N ALA A 401 -4.83 7.55 15.22
CA ALA A 401 -5.47 7.49 13.92
C ALA A 401 -5.89 8.88 13.45
N ASN A 402 -5.43 9.25 12.25
CA ASN A 402 -5.85 10.45 11.55
C ASN A 402 -6.63 10.04 10.31
N VAL A 403 -7.92 10.30 10.30
CA VAL A 403 -8.80 9.93 9.20
C VAL A 403 -9.39 11.17 8.55
N THR A 404 -9.31 11.25 7.23
CA THR A 404 -9.95 12.29 6.43
C THR A 404 -10.99 11.66 5.52
N ASN A 405 -12.24 12.10 5.61
CA ASN A 405 -13.31 11.73 4.70
C ASN A 405 -13.59 12.90 3.74
N ASN A 406 -13.15 12.77 2.49
CA ASN A 406 -13.47 13.68 1.38
C ASN A 406 -14.59 13.10 0.50
N GLY A 407 -14.91 11.82 0.69
CA GLY A 407 -15.89 11.04 -0.07
C GLY A 407 -17.24 10.95 0.64
N SER A 408 -17.85 9.76 0.61
CA SER A 408 -19.16 9.55 1.24
C SER A 408 -19.20 8.25 2.07
N ALA A 409 -19.90 8.32 3.21
CA ALA A 409 -20.25 7.19 4.07
C ALA A 409 -21.66 7.38 4.61
N ALA A 410 -22.42 6.29 4.79
CA ALA A 410 -23.76 6.38 5.38
C ALA A 410 -23.71 6.66 6.89
N ALA A 411 -22.69 6.17 7.57
CA ALA A 411 -22.43 6.47 8.99
C ALA A 411 -20.95 6.34 9.33
N ALA A 412 -20.51 7.04 10.37
CA ALA A 412 -19.16 6.92 10.91
C ALA A 412 -19.18 6.64 12.41
N PHE A 413 -18.15 5.92 12.87
CA PHE A 413 -17.83 5.71 14.28
C PHE A 413 -16.41 6.19 14.56
N ILE A 414 -16.18 6.82 15.70
CA ILE A 414 -14.84 7.20 16.15
C ILE A 414 -14.70 6.90 17.65
N GLY A 415 -13.77 6.00 18.00
CA GLY A 415 -13.46 5.59 19.37
C GLY A 415 -12.02 5.86 19.76
N ALA A 416 -11.80 6.26 21.02
CA ALA A 416 -10.48 6.31 21.62
C ALA A 416 -10.54 5.97 23.11
N ALA A 417 -9.64 5.09 23.55
CA ALA A 417 -9.50 4.69 24.95
C ALA A 417 -8.02 4.64 25.37
N ASP A 418 -7.73 4.41 26.63
CA ASP A 418 -6.41 4.17 27.21
C ASP A 418 -5.35 5.25 26.87
N GLY A 419 -5.78 6.50 26.71
CA GLY A 419 -4.89 7.61 26.34
C GLY A 419 -4.51 7.68 24.87
N ALA A 420 -5.20 6.93 24.00
CA ALA A 420 -5.08 6.99 22.56
C ALA A 420 -5.64 8.29 21.96
N ASN A 421 -5.32 8.56 20.69
CA ASN A 421 -5.82 9.73 19.98
C ASN A 421 -6.48 9.30 18.66
N ALA A 422 -7.72 9.70 18.44
CA ALA A 422 -8.42 9.51 17.17
C ALA A 422 -8.92 10.85 16.63
N SER A 423 -8.70 11.10 15.36
CA SER A 423 -9.20 12.29 14.67
C SER A 423 -9.94 11.92 13.39
N LEU A 424 -11.09 12.54 13.18
CA LEU A 424 -11.87 12.48 11.95
C LEU A 424 -12.04 13.89 11.40
N LYS A 425 -11.47 14.13 10.22
CA LYS A 425 -11.76 15.32 9.42
C LYS A 425 -12.77 14.94 8.34
N ASN A 426 -13.98 15.49 8.44
CA ASN A 426 -15.01 15.28 7.42
C ASN A 426 -15.11 16.49 6.50
N ASP A 427 -14.59 16.38 5.28
CA ASP A 427 -14.76 17.37 4.21
C ASP A 427 -15.74 16.87 3.12
N GLY A 428 -16.22 15.62 3.23
CA GLY A 428 -17.19 14.97 2.36
C GLY A 428 -18.59 14.89 2.96
N GLN A 429 -19.27 13.76 2.77
CA GLN A 429 -20.59 13.50 3.29
C GLN A 429 -20.61 12.33 4.26
N ILE A 430 -21.21 12.49 5.44
CA ILE A 430 -21.55 11.40 6.33
C ILE A 430 -23.05 11.50 6.63
N GLY A 431 -23.75 10.40 6.41
CA GLY A 431 -25.21 10.28 6.62
C GLY A 431 -25.94 9.85 5.36
N ASN A 432 -27.04 9.14 5.56
CA ASN A 432 -28.00 8.71 4.53
C ASN A 432 -29.46 8.92 4.97
N GLY A 433 -29.67 9.58 6.14
CA GLY A 433 -31.01 9.81 6.72
C GLY A 433 -31.64 8.59 7.41
N GLU A 434 -30.98 7.43 7.45
CA GLU A 434 -31.51 6.20 8.06
C GLU A 434 -31.04 5.98 9.50
N GLY A 435 -30.08 6.77 9.97
CA GLY A 435 -29.52 6.70 11.33
C GLY A 435 -28.70 7.92 11.69
N VAL A 436 -28.18 7.95 12.92
CA VAL A 436 -27.31 9.04 13.36
C VAL A 436 -26.00 8.95 12.58
N PRO A 437 -25.59 10.03 11.87
CA PRO A 437 -24.46 9.98 10.94
C PRO A 437 -23.13 9.72 11.66
N LEU A 438 -22.94 10.20 12.88
CA LEU A 438 -21.69 10.07 13.61
C LEU A 438 -21.92 9.58 15.04
N ASN A 439 -21.27 8.47 15.37
CA ASN A 439 -21.20 7.93 16.72
C ASN A 439 -19.77 8.04 17.25
N SER A 440 -19.60 8.29 18.53
CA SER A 440 -18.28 8.36 19.15
C SER A 440 -18.25 7.76 20.55
N TYR A 441 -17.06 7.27 20.94
CA TYR A 441 -16.77 6.73 22.25
C TYR A 441 -15.44 7.26 22.77
N ALA A 442 -15.39 7.78 24.00
CA ALA A 442 -14.15 8.22 24.65
C ALA A 442 -14.12 7.74 26.11
N ALA A 443 -13.11 6.95 26.46
CA ALA A 443 -12.86 6.48 27.81
C ALA A 443 -11.37 6.57 28.20
N GLU A 444 -11.05 6.46 29.46
CA GLU A 444 -9.70 6.28 30.02
C GLU A 444 -8.65 7.26 29.47
N ASN A 445 -8.99 8.55 29.39
CA ASN A 445 -8.19 9.62 28.82
C ASN A 445 -7.97 9.54 27.29
N GLY A 446 -8.73 8.73 26.56
CA GLY A 446 -8.78 8.77 25.09
C GLY A 446 -9.23 10.15 24.60
N ARG A 447 -8.63 10.61 23.51
CA ARG A 447 -8.91 11.93 22.92
C ARG A 447 -9.51 11.76 21.55
N LEU A 448 -10.65 12.42 21.33
CA LEU A 448 -11.33 12.48 20.06
C LEU A 448 -11.31 13.91 19.53
N THR A 449 -11.16 14.02 18.22
CA THR A 449 -11.33 15.31 17.52
C THR A 449 -12.10 15.07 16.22
N VAL A 450 -13.18 15.81 16.02
CA VAL A 450 -13.97 15.79 14.79
C VAL A 450 -14.00 17.17 14.20
N THR A 451 -13.51 17.31 12.98
CA THR A 451 -13.35 18.60 12.27
C THR A 451 -13.90 18.49 10.86
N GLY A 452 -13.83 19.56 10.09
CA GLY A 452 -14.08 19.60 8.65
C GLY A 452 -15.29 20.43 8.23
N ASN A 453 -15.40 20.63 6.92
CA ASN A 453 -16.44 21.44 6.26
C ASN A 453 -17.54 20.58 5.60
N GLY A 454 -17.45 19.27 5.72
CA GLY A 454 -18.37 18.34 5.09
C GLY A 454 -19.76 18.32 5.75
N SER A 455 -20.70 17.67 5.09
CA SER A 455 -22.05 17.53 5.62
C SER A 455 -22.15 16.35 6.58
N LEU A 456 -22.84 16.58 7.70
CA LEU A 456 -23.41 15.55 8.56
C LEU A 456 -24.93 15.59 8.39
N GLU A 457 -25.52 14.54 7.82
CA GLU A 457 -26.96 14.49 7.63
C GLU A 457 -27.66 14.12 8.94
N PRO A 458 -28.33 15.07 9.63
CA PRO A 458 -28.85 14.83 10.96
C PRO A 458 -30.02 13.85 10.95
N TYR A 459 -30.16 13.08 12.02
CA TYR A 459 -31.21 12.09 12.18
C TYR A 459 -32.19 12.44 13.30
N THR A 460 -33.49 12.23 13.08
CA THR A 460 -34.53 12.48 14.07
C THR A 460 -34.77 11.23 14.92
N LEU A 461 -34.34 11.28 16.17
CA LEU A 461 -34.61 10.25 17.17
C LEU A 461 -36.00 10.44 17.78
N LYS A 462 -36.76 9.34 17.88
CA LYS A 462 -38.00 9.28 18.64
C LYS A 462 -37.69 8.76 20.05
N MET A 463 -37.92 9.62 21.02
CA MET A 463 -37.71 9.30 22.45
C MET A 463 -38.86 8.47 23.01
N GLU A 464 -38.62 7.76 24.11
CA GLU A 464 -39.65 6.95 24.81
C GLU A 464 -40.82 7.78 25.31
N ASP A 465 -40.61 9.05 25.64
CA ASP A 465 -41.65 10.01 26.06
C ASP A 465 -42.49 10.55 24.87
N GLY A 466 -42.23 10.09 23.66
CA GLY A 466 -42.89 10.51 22.42
C GLY A 466 -42.37 11.82 21.84
N THR A 467 -41.33 12.45 22.41
CA THR A 467 -40.69 13.62 21.84
C THR A 467 -39.74 13.22 20.69
N GLU A 468 -39.54 14.13 19.75
CA GLU A 468 -38.59 13.96 18.65
C GLU A 468 -37.41 14.93 18.84
N ARG A 469 -36.19 14.44 18.61
CA ARG A 469 -34.98 15.25 18.64
C ARG A 469 -34.11 14.95 17.44
N THR A 470 -33.74 16.00 16.73
CA THR A 470 -32.84 15.89 15.59
C THR A 470 -31.40 16.01 16.08
N VAL A 471 -30.62 14.94 15.95
CA VAL A 471 -29.23 14.87 16.44
C VAL A 471 -28.26 14.67 15.27
N SER A 472 -27.13 15.33 15.35
CA SER A 472 -26.06 15.22 14.36
C SER A 472 -25.01 14.19 14.78
N MET A 473 -24.88 13.93 16.09
CA MET A 473 -23.84 13.04 16.64
C MET A 473 -24.30 12.45 17.97
N ILE A 474 -23.90 11.20 18.20
CA ILE A 474 -23.95 10.57 19.55
C ILE A 474 -22.51 10.47 20.06
N ALA A 475 -22.29 10.88 21.31
CA ALA A 475 -21.03 10.69 22.01
C ALA A 475 -21.26 9.88 23.28
N GLN A 476 -20.49 8.83 23.49
CA GLN A 476 -20.48 8.09 24.74
C GLN A 476 -19.21 8.41 25.52
N PHE A 477 -19.37 8.88 26.77
CA PHE A 477 -18.25 9.16 27.66
C PHE A 477 -18.29 8.17 28.83
N GLY A 478 -17.18 7.50 29.10
CA GLY A 478 -17.06 6.62 30.25
C GLY A 478 -17.19 7.37 31.58
N GLY A 479 -17.79 6.73 32.58
CA GLY A 479 -17.99 7.25 33.93
C GLY A 479 -19.14 8.25 34.07
N ASN A 480 -19.14 8.96 35.20
CA ASN A 480 -20.17 9.96 35.56
C ASN A 480 -19.60 11.39 35.59
N PRO A 481 -19.29 11.98 34.43
CA PRO A 481 -18.75 13.35 34.36
C PRO A 481 -19.82 14.38 34.69
N SER A 482 -19.40 15.54 35.27
CA SER A 482 -20.32 16.65 35.52
C SER A 482 -20.83 17.29 34.22
N ALA A 483 -21.96 18.01 34.28
CA ALA A 483 -22.51 18.72 33.13
C ALA A 483 -21.52 19.75 32.52
N GLU A 484 -20.68 20.37 33.33
CA GLU A 484 -19.63 21.27 32.86
C GLU A 484 -18.51 20.51 32.12
N GLU A 485 -18.12 19.36 32.65
CA GLU A 485 -17.15 18.48 32.04
C GLU A 485 -17.66 17.90 30.70
N ILE A 486 -18.92 17.50 30.62
CA ILE A 486 -19.57 17.06 29.39
C ILE A 486 -19.49 18.15 28.32
N LYS A 487 -19.89 19.38 28.65
CA LYS A 487 -19.82 20.52 27.72
C LYS A 487 -18.39 20.80 27.25
N ARG A 488 -17.42 20.74 28.20
CA ARG A 488 -16.01 20.95 27.85
C ARG A 488 -15.50 19.89 26.88
N ARG A 489 -15.76 18.60 27.16
CA ARG A 489 -15.35 17.47 26.29
C ARG A 489 -15.99 17.56 24.91
N VAL A 490 -17.28 17.87 24.83
CA VAL A 490 -17.96 18.06 23.52
C VAL A 490 -17.33 19.23 22.76
N GLY A 491 -17.05 20.36 23.42
CA GLY A 491 -16.41 21.50 22.77
C GLY A 491 -14.97 21.24 22.33
N GLU A 492 -14.23 20.39 23.04
CA GLU A 492 -12.88 19.96 22.61
C GLU A 492 -12.92 18.95 21.46
N MET A 493 -13.94 18.09 21.42
CA MET A 493 -14.12 17.06 20.43
C MET A 493 -14.68 17.59 19.10
N VAL A 494 -15.71 18.46 19.16
CA VAL A 494 -16.43 18.96 17.98
C VAL A 494 -15.87 20.30 17.55
N GLN A 495 -15.13 20.31 16.46
CA GLN A 495 -14.47 21.51 15.89
C GLN A 495 -14.84 21.63 14.40
N PHE A 496 -16.14 21.60 14.09
CA PHE A 496 -16.60 21.74 12.72
C PHE A 496 -16.30 23.12 12.15
N ASP A 497 -15.88 23.15 10.88
CA ASP A 497 -15.67 24.39 10.13
C ASP A 497 -16.95 24.85 9.40
N SER A 498 -17.95 23.99 9.24
CA SER A 498 -19.23 24.33 8.64
C SER A 498 -20.13 25.04 9.65
N PRO A 499 -20.63 26.24 9.30
CA PRO A 499 -21.60 26.95 10.14
C PRO A 499 -22.89 26.13 10.30
N GLY A 500 -23.48 26.18 11.48
CA GLY A 500 -24.76 25.52 11.74
C GLY A 500 -25.00 25.24 13.21
N ASP A 501 -26.21 24.76 13.47
CA ASP A 501 -26.62 24.27 14.78
C ASP A 501 -26.54 22.74 14.81
N TYR A 502 -25.66 22.21 15.62
CA TYR A 502 -25.48 20.80 15.82
C TYR A 502 -26.01 20.40 17.22
N LEU A 503 -26.69 19.26 17.31
CA LEU A 503 -27.07 18.72 18.59
C LEU A 503 -26.31 17.41 18.82
N VAL A 504 -25.50 17.38 19.86
CA VAL A 504 -24.75 16.18 20.29
C VAL A 504 -25.54 15.54 21.43
N MET A 505 -25.97 14.31 21.27
CA MET A 505 -26.51 13.48 22.34
C MET A 505 -25.34 12.79 23.04
N VAL A 506 -25.15 13.07 24.32
CA VAL A 506 -24.09 12.45 25.14
C VAL A 506 -24.71 11.39 26.03
N ILE A 507 -24.14 10.22 26.02
CA ILE A 507 -24.51 9.10 26.90
C ILE A 507 -23.42 8.94 27.95
N THR A 508 -23.80 8.91 29.21
CA THR A 508 -22.91 8.66 30.36
C THR A 508 -23.58 7.61 31.28
N GLU A 509 -22.89 7.17 32.31
CA GLU A 509 -23.43 6.29 33.34
C GLU A 509 -23.62 7.05 34.64
N ASP A 510 -24.67 6.72 35.40
CA ASP A 510 -24.86 7.25 36.75
C ASP A 510 -24.09 6.41 37.79
N GLU A 511 -24.25 6.75 39.08
CA GLU A 511 -23.61 6.03 40.18
C GLU A 511 -24.03 4.55 40.31
N ASN A 512 -25.11 4.15 39.63
CA ASN A 512 -25.65 2.77 39.65
C ASN A 512 -25.30 2.00 38.36
N GLY A 513 -24.59 2.67 37.39
CA GLY A 513 -24.31 2.11 36.08
C GLY A 513 -25.49 2.21 35.10
N GLU A 514 -26.51 3.05 35.41
CA GLU A 514 -27.61 3.30 34.48
C GLU A 514 -27.26 4.43 33.49
N GLU A 515 -27.67 4.28 32.26
CA GLU A 515 -27.42 5.28 31.22
C GLU A 515 -28.16 6.59 31.45
N VAL A 516 -27.45 7.71 31.33
CA VAL A 516 -27.98 9.06 31.40
C VAL A 516 -27.74 9.81 30.09
N PHE A 517 -28.80 10.37 29.52
CA PHE A 517 -28.78 11.08 28.27
C PHE A 517 -28.71 12.57 28.47
N HIS A 518 -27.69 13.21 27.87
CA HIS A 518 -27.50 14.66 27.87
C HIS A 518 -27.59 15.19 26.45
N TYR A 519 -28.11 16.39 26.25
CA TYR A 519 -28.20 17.04 24.96
C TYR A 519 -27.38 18.34 24.97
N VAL A 520 -26.30 18.37 24.22
CA VAL A 520 -25.37 19.50 24.16
C VAL A 520 -25.50 20.17 22.81
N PRO A 521 -26.07 21.40 22.75
CA PRO A 521 -26.08 22.19 21.53
C PRO A 521 -24.67 22.74 21.27
N VAL A 522 -24.22 22.61 20.02
CA VAL A 522 -23.00 23.21 19.50
C VAL A 522 -23.38 24.12 18.37
N HIS A 523 -23.15 25.42 18.56
CA HIS A 523 -23.41 26.43 17.55
C HIS A 523 -22.11 26.86 16.89
N ILE A 524 -21.99 26.67 15.60
CA ILE A 524 -20.86 27.14 14.79
C ILE A 524 -21.35 28.33 13.98
N GLU A 525 -20.79 29.48 14.29
CA GLU A 525 -21.19 30.74 13.68
C GLU A 525 -20.82 30.77 12.18
N ASN A 526 -21.73 31.24 11.34
CA ASN A 526 -21.45 31.50 9.94
C ASN A 526 -20.71 32.84 9.82
N PRO A 527 -19.48 32.90 9.34
CA PRO A 527 -18.79 34.16 9.11
C PRO A 527 -19.54 35.10 8.14
N GLN A 528 -20.44 34.58 7.31
CA GLN A 528 -21.24 35.37 6.36
C GLN A 528 -22.56 35.92 6.94
N ASP A 529 -23.09 35.34 8.04
CA ASP A 529 -24.28 35.87 8.72
C ASP A 529 -24.04 37.21 9.41
N PHE A 530 -22.78 37.67 9.41
CA PHE A 530 -22.38 38.97 9.96
C PHE A 530 -22.48 40.14 8.97
N GLU A 531 -23.07 39.93 7.78
CA GLU A 531 -22.97 40.97 6.73
C GLU A 531 -23.80 42.24 6.96
N ASP A 532 -24.83 42.27 7.81
CA ASP A 532 -25.68 43.48 7.91
C ASP A 532 -25.81 44.15 9.29
N GLU A 533 -25.81 43.42 10.40
CA GLU A 533 -25.92 44.07 11.76
C GLU A 533 -24.70 43.88 12.67
N TYR A 534 -23.87 42.88 12.40
CA TYR A 534 -22.69 42.52 13.20
C TYR A 534 -21.35 42.86 12.54
N TYR A 535 -21.36 43.31 11.29
CA TYR A 535 -20.14 43.59 10.53
C TYR A 535 -19.23 44.57 11.29
N GLU A 536 -19.78 45.68 11.82
CA GLU A 536 -19.00 46.66 12.61
C GLU A 536 -18.51 46.10 13.95
N ALA A 537 -19.33 45.26 14.63
CA ALA A 537 -18.96 44.65 15.90
C ALA A 537 -18.01 43.44 15.73
N ALA A 538 -18.16 42.68 14.66
CA ALA A 538 -17.25 41.60 14.30
C ALA A 538 -15.92 42.16 13.79
N GLN A 539 -15.96 43.22 12.98
CA GLN A 539 -14.78 43.95 12.54
C GLN A 539 -14.04 44.56 13.74
N PHE A 540 -14.77 45.18 14.68
CA PHE A 540 -14.17 45.73 15.90
C PHE A 540 -13.55 44.64 16.80
N ARG A 541 -14.22 43.50 16.99
CA ARG A 541 -13.66 42.34 17.72
C ARG A 541 -12.44 41.77 17.02
N HIS A 542 -12.52 41.63 15.72
CA HIS A 542 -11.40 41.18 14.92
C HIS A 542 -10.23 42.16 15.00
N GLU A 543 -10.49 43.46 14.87
CA GLU A 543 -9.46 44.50 15.01
C GLU A 543 -8.83 44.52 16.42
N MET A 544 -9.64 44.28 17.47
CA MET A 544 -9.14 44.19 18.84
C MET A 544 -8.33 42.94 19.10
N GLU A 545 -8.75 41.81 18.56
CA GLU A 545 -7.98 40.56 18.64
C GLU A 545 -6.68 40.66 17.86
N MET A 546 -6.74 41.25 16.68
CA MET A 546 -5.58 41.52 15.86
C MET A 546 -4.62 42.51 16.53
N LYS A 547 -5.13 43.55 17.18
CA LYS A 547 -4.32 44.48 17.99
C LYS A 547 -3.63 43.77 19.14
N ARG A 548 -4.35 42.88 19.84
CA ARG A 548 -3.79 42.07 20.93
C ARG A 548 -2.67 41.16 20.46
N GLN A 549 -2.86 40.54 19.31
CA GLN A 549 -1.85 39.69 18.67
C GLN A 549 -0.63 40.54 18.22
N GLU A 550 -0.88 41.76 17.70
CA GLU A 550 0.14 42.70 17.34
C GLU A 550 1.00 43.14 18.52
N GLU A 551 0.35 43.52 19.61
CA GLU A 551 1.04 43.87 20.85
C GLU A 551 1.86 42.70 21.40
N ALA A 552 1.33 41.46 21.29
CA ALA A 552 2.01 40.23 21.75
C ALA A 552 3.30 39.92 20.97
N ILE A 553 3.36 40.26 19.68
CA ILE A 553 4.55 40.06 18.85
C ILE A 553 5.36 41.35 18.56
N GLY A 554 4.93 42.48 19.13
CA GLY A 554 5.65 43.76 19.04
C GLY A 554 5.55 44.46 17.68
N GLY A 555 4.53 44.16 16.87
CA GLY A 555 4.34 44.77 15.56
C GLY A 555 3.58 46.09 15.59
N VAL A 556 3.42 46.73 14.43
CA VAL A 556 2.73 48.01 14.26
C VAL A 556 1.27 47.79 13.93
N TYR A 557 0.37 48.18 14.84
CA TYR A 557 -1.08 48.12 14.61
C TYR A 557 -1.54 49.14 13.55
N GLY A 558 -2.51 48.74 12.71
CA GLY A 558 -3.12 49.66 11.75
C GLY A 558 -2.49 49.63 10.36
N SER A 559 -1.53 48.77 10.12
CA SER A 559 -1.04 48.56 8.76
C SER A 559 -2.12 47.83 7.92
N PRO A 560 -2.41 48.26 6.66
CA PRO A 560 -3.55 47.80 5.91
C PRO A 560 -3.45 46.35 5.38
N TYR A 561 -2.37 45.61 5.64
CA TYR A 561 -2.09 44.34 5.00
C TYR A 561 -1.71 43.26 6.00
N TRP A 562 -2.60 42.31 6.16
CA TRP A 562 -2.47 41.20 7.10
C TRP A 562 -2.22 39.90 6.46
N VAL A 563 -1.44 39.07 7.09
CA VAL A 563 -1.34 37.67 6.72
C VAL A 563 -1.89 36.82 7.84
N LYS A 564 -2.58 35.80 7.41
CA LYS A 564 -3.18 34.76 8.20
C LYS A 564 -2.24 34.14 9.23
N GLN A 565 -2.83 33.63 10.28
CA GLN A 565 -2.22 32.74 11.24
C GLN A 565 -1.65 31.50 10.52
N LEU A 566 -0.36 31.26 10.67
CA LEU A 566 0.30 30.10 10.09
C LEU A 566 0.34 29.00 11.15
N TYR A 567 -0.29 27.87 10.84
CA TYR A 567 -0.22 26.69 11.68
C TYR A 567 1.03 25.90 11.33
N LEU A 568 1.99 25.80 12.24
CA LEU A 568 3.23 25.05 12.10
C LEU A 568 3.20 23.86 13.08
N GLY A 569 2.60 22.76 12.66
CA GLY A 569 2.37 21.61 13.54
C GLY A 569 1.32 21.91 14.62
N TYR A 570 1.52 21.41 15.85
CA TYR A 570 0.62 21.66 17.00
C TYR A 570 0.68 23.06 17.60
N HIS A 571 1.50 23.93 17.03
CA HIS A 571 1.63 25.31 17.49
C HIS A 571 1.22 26.27 16.39
N SER A 572 0.25 27.14 16.70
CA SER A 572 -0.07 28.28 15.86
C SER A 572 0.92 29.41 16.13
N TYR A 573 1.55 29.92 15.08
CA TYR A 573 2.38 31.11 15.14
C TYR A 573 1.70 32.18 14.30
N ASN A 574 1.54 33.35 14.89
CA ASN A 574 1.08 34.53 14.16
C ASN A 574 2.24 35.07 13.33
N LEU A 575 2.34 34.65 12.11
CA LEU A 575 3.26 35.20 11.12
C LEU A 575 2.59 36.37 10.41
N ARG A 576 3.20 37.53 10.47
CA ARG A 576 2.77 38.70 9.69
C ARG A 576 3.61 38.80 8.44
N LEU A 577 3.07 38.28 7.38
CA LEU A 577 3.55 38.52 6.04
C LEU A 577 2.60 39.54 5.41
N PHE A 578 3.06 40.73 5.14
CA PHE A 578 2.26 41.76 4.50
C PHE A 578 2.47 41.67 2.99
N VAL A 579 1.45 41.41 2.25
CA VAL A 579 1.51 41.27 0.81
C VAL A 579 0.49 42.21 0.16
N GLY A 580 0.96 43.29 -0.41
CA GLY A 580 0.19 44.20 -1.28
C GLY A 580 -1.12 44.75 -0.73
N GLU A 581 -2.01 45.17 -1.62
CA GLU A 581 -3.20 45.97 -1.29
C GLU A 581 -4.49 45.18 -1.01
N THR A 582 -4.54 43.86 -1.08
CA THR A 582 -5.77 43.10 -0.94
C THR A 582 -5.67 41.96 0.04
N ARG A 583 -6.49 41.99 1.07
CA ARG A 583 -6.61 40.99 2.14
C ARG A 583 -7.20 39.65 1.72
N GLU A 584 -7.88 39.57 0.60
CA GLU A 584 -8.98 38.60 0.46
C GLU A 584 -8.62 37.29 -0.19
N ASN A 585 -7.36 37.01 -0.56
CA ASN A 585 -7.11 35.93 -1.49
C ASN A 585 -5.84 35.12 -1.24
N PHE A 586 -5.49 34.87 0.01
CA PHE A 586 -4.31 34.07 0.33
C PHE A 586 -4.66 32.62 0.68
N ARG A 587 -3.84 31.69 0.19
CA ARG A 587 -3.78 30.32 0.68
C ARG A 587 -2.34 30.00 1.02
N GLU A 588 -2.11 29.50 2.22
CA GLU A 588 -0.79 29.11 2.70
C GLU A 588 -0.57 27.61 2.45
N LYS A 589 0.66 27.25 2.15
CA LYS A 589 1.07 25.86 2.06
C LYS A 589 2.46 25.69 2.66
N LEU A 590 2.60 24.75 3.58
CA LEU A 590 3.89 24.28 4.07
C LEU A 590 4.44 23.20 3.14
N SER A 591 5.71 23.34 2.77
CA SER A 591 6.49 22.30 2.08
C SER A 591 7.62 21.82 2.99
N TRP A 592 7.97 20.54 2.89
CA TRP A 592 9.01 19.90 3.69
C TRP A 592 10.12 19.41 2.78
N SER A 593 11.37 19.64 3.19
CA SER A 593 12.55 19.13 2.50
C SER A 593 13.11 17.91 3.24
N ALA A 594 13.89 17.09 2.55
CA ALA A 594 14.49 15.88 3.09
C ALA A 594 15.44 16.11 4.29
N ASP A 595 16.00 17.30 4.42
CA ASP A 595 16.84 17.73 5.56
C ASP A 595 16.05 18.26 6.77
N GLY A 596 14.72 18.15 6.74
CA GLY A 596 13.83 18.67 7.79
C GLY A 596 13.58 20.18 7.72
N SER A 597 14.15 20.89 6.74
CA SER A 597 13.82 22.29 6.50
C SER A 597 12.43 22.44 5.90
N LYS A 598 11.80 23.59 6.13
CA LYS A 598 10.44 23.87 5.70
C LYS A 598 10.41 25.11 4.82
N GLY A 599 9.61 25.07 3.76
CA GLY A 599 9.26 26.25 2.99
C GLY A 599 7.80 26.64 3.27
N VAL A 600 7.50 27.93 3.31
CA VAL A 600 6.13 28.42 3.32
C VAL A 600 5.81 29.10 1.99
N SER A 601 4.67 28.71 1.40
CA SER A 601 4.18 29.31 0.15
C SER A 601 2.87 30.04 0.42
N LEU A 602 2.78 31.28 -0.05
CA LEU A 602 1.60 32.12 0.00
C LEU A 602 1.02 32.24 -1.42
N ARG A 603 -0.20 31.85 -1.63
CA ARG A 603 -0.84 31.96 -2.94
C ARG A 603 -1.83 33.10 -2.96
N VAL A 604 -1.62 34.04 -3.88
CA VAL A 604 -2.52 35.17 -4.12
C VAL A 604 -3.45 34.91 -5.29
N ASN A 605 -4.64 35.53 -5.28
CA ASN A 605 -5.61 35.38 -6.37
C ASN A 605 -5.38 36.39 -7.49
N ASP A 606 -4.12 36.65 -7.84
CA ASP A 606 -3.68 37.49 -8.94
C ASP A 606 -2.70 36.71 -9.83
N GLU A 607 -2.78 36.87 -11.14
CA GLU A 607 -1.85 36.23 -12.07
C GLU A 607 -0.53 37.00 -12.19
N ASN A 608 -0.51 38.29 -11.94
CA ASN A 608 0.66 39.15 -12.08
C ASN A 608 0.92 39.97 -10.81
N PRO A 609 1.26 39.30 -9.69
CA PRO A 609 1.45 39.98 -8.42
C PRO A 609 2.83 40.67 -8.25
N GLU A 610 3.50 41.07 -9.34
CA GLU A 610 4.85 41.68 -9.28
C GLU A 610 4.90 42.99 -8.48
N LYS A 611 3.75 43.64 -8.30
CA LYS A 611 3.64 44.87 -7.51
C LYS A 611 3.49 44.65 -6.00
N LEU A 612 3.32 43.38 -5.59
CA LEU A 612 3.14 43.04 -4.20
C LEU A 612 4.46 43.10 -3.45
N THR A 613 4.40 43.58 -2.21
CA THR A 613 5.55 43.60 -1.28
C THR A 613 5.28 42.66 -0.11
N MET A 614 6.31 41.99 0.38
CA MET A 614 6.28 41.23 1.61
C MET A 614 7.03 41.99 2.71
N ARG A 615 6.54 41.91 3.94
CA ARG A 615 7.11 42.64 5.09
C ARG A 615 7.44 41.70 6.23
N PHE A 616 8.61 41.85 6.79
CA PHE A 616 9.16 41.03 7.88
C PHE A 616 9.63 41.91 9.01
N ASP A 617 9.10 41.71 10.20
CA ASP A 617 9.63 42.30 11.45
C ASP A 617 10.55 41.30 12.17
N GLU A 618 11.24 41.75 13.24
CA GLU A 618 12.17 40.92 14.01
C GLU A 618 11.53 39.60 14.49
N LYS A 619 10.30 39.68 15.02
CA LYS A 619 9.61 38.51 15.55
C LYS A 619 9.13 37.52 14.50
N VAL A 620 8.76 38.00 13.31
CA VAL A 620 8.48 37.15 12.18
C VAL A 620 9.72 36.36 11.77
N LEU A 621 10.86 37.02 11.66
CA LEU A 621 12.13 36.36 11.32
C LEU A 621 12.54 35.36 12.41
N GLU A 622 12.46 35.70 13.69
CA GLU A 622 12.71 34.77 14.80
C GLU A 622 11.81 33.54 14.77
N VAL A 623 10.52 33.70 14.44
CA VAL A 623 9.58 32.57 14.33
C VAL A 623 9.93 31.67 13.14
N LEU A 624 10.25 32.25 11.98
CA LEU A 624 10.67 31.49 10.79
C LEU A 624 11.92 30.66 11.09
N GLU A 625 12.94 31.27 11.72
CA GLU A 625 14.18 30.59 12.09
C GLU A 625 13.95 29.48 13.12
N ARG A 626 13.24 29.78 14.22
CA ARG A 626 12.95 28.80 15.27
C ARG A 626 12.14 27.60 14.80
N THR A 627 11.29 27.80 13.81
CA THR A 627 10.46 26.72 13.21
C THR A 627 11.13 26.03 12.03
N ASN A 628 12.40 26.34 11.75
CA ASN A 628 13.19 25.80 10.65
C ASN A 628 12.56 26.06 9.27
N ILE A 629 11.89 27.21 9.12
CA ILE A 629 11.44 27.68 7.81
C ILE A 629 12.60 28.37 7.14
N THR A 630 13.04 27.85 6.00
CA THR A 630 14.21 28.35 5.28
C THR A 630 13.86 29.20 4.07
N THR A 631 12.63 29.05 3.55
CA THR A 631 12.17 29.80 2.36
C THR A 631 10.75 30.31 2.52
N VAL A 632 10.51 31.53 2.00
CA VAL A 632 9.16 32.10 1.87
C VAL A 632 8.91 32.39 0.39
N THR A 633 7.82 31.85 -0.17
CA THR A 633 7.51 31.93 -1.60
C THR A 633 6.13 32.54 -1.82
N LEU A 634 6.04 33.53 -2.69
CA LEU A 634 4.77 34.06 -3.18
C LEU A 634 4.40 33.37 -4.51
N LEU A 635 3.21 32.79 -4.54
CA LEU A 635 2.66 32.15 -5.74
C LEU A 635 1.53 32.99 -6.31
N ASN A 636 1.44 33.07 -7.64
CA ASN A 636 0.31 33.69 -8.32
C ASN A 636 -0.94 32.77 -8.29
N LYS A 637 -2.02 33.22 -8.92
CA LYS A 637 -3.31 32.48 -9.01
C LYS A 637 -3.15 31.11 -9.65
N SER A 638 -2.29 30.94 -10.64
CA SER A 638 -2.01 29.67 -11.29
C SER A 638 -1.10 28.74 -10.46
N GLY A 639 -0.48 29.27 -9.38
CA GLY A 639 0.43 28.52 -8.51
C GLY A 639 1.89 28.60 -8.92
N ALA A 640 2.24 29.46 -9.87
CA ALA A 640 3.63 29.70 -10.22
C ALA A 640 4.31 30.64 -9.18
N ALA A 641 5.56 30.34 -8.84
CA ALA A 641 6.34 31.19 -7.94
C ALA A 641 6.68 32.53 -8.61
N VAL A 642 6.35 33.63 -7.96
CA VAL A 642 6.62 35.00 -8.43
C VAL A 642 7.77 35.61 -7.68
N MET A 643 7.82 35.39 -6.36
CA MET A 643 8.91 35.82 -5.49
C MET A 643 9.29 34.68 -4.57
N GLN A 644 10.56 34.53 -4.29
CA GLN A 644 11.08 33.56 -3.32
C GLN A 644 12.28 34.14 -2.60
N TYR A 645 12.25 34.10 -1.28
CA TYR A 645 13.30 34.60 -0.43
C TYR A 645 13.76 33.52 0.55
N ASN A 646 15.09 33.45 0.77
CA ASN A 646 15.63 32.64 1.85
C ASN A 646 15.53 33.44 3.15
N VAL A 647 15.15 32.78 4.23
CA VAL A 647 15.03 33.42 5.54
C VAL A 647 16.37 33.94 6.05
N SER A 648 17.46 33.21 5.76
CA SER A 648 18.83 33.68 6.07
C SER A 648 19.21 34.99 5.39
N ASP A 649 18.76 35.17 4.13
CA ASP A 649 19.06 36.40 3.37
C ASP A 649 18.22 37.58 3.90
N LEU A 650 16.95 37.31 4.26
CA LEU A 650 16.07 38.28 4.91
C LEU A 650 16.65 38.71 6.26
N ARG A 651 17.14 37.77 7.08
CA ARG A 651 17.81 38.06 8.36
C ARG A 651 19.06 38.90 8.13
N ALA A 652 19.92 38.49 7.20
CA ALA A 652 21.14 39.24 6.89
C ALA A 652 20.85 40.69 6.43
N ALA A 653 19.79 40.87 5.63
CA ALA A 653 19.36 42.21 5.21
C ALA A 653 18.82 43.03 6.40
N TYR A 654 17.99 42.40 7.25
CA TYR A 654 17.45 43.06 8.45
C TYR A 654 18.56 43.57 9.37
N ASP A 655 19.58 42.77 9.61
CA ASP A 655 20.75 43.10 10.43
C ASP A 655 21.63 44.14 9.76
N GLN A 656 21.89 44.02 8.45
CA GLN A 656 22.71 44.92 7.67
C GLN A 656 22.16 46.37 7.67
N TYR A 657 20.84 46.48 7.58
CA TYR A 657 20.19 47.80 7.59
C TYR A 657 19.96 48.34 9.01
N GLY A 658 20.38 47.61 10.05
CA GLY A 658 20.28 48.05 11.43
C GLY A 658 18.84 48.33 11.90
N LEU A 659 17.88 47.50 11.38
CA LEU A 659 16.48 47.63 11.73
C LEU A 659 16.26 47.25 13.20
N SER A 660 15.34 47.94 13.86
CA SER A 660 14.96 47.70 15.27
C SER A 660 13.66 46.89 15.33
N ASP A 661 13.31 46.43 16.54
CA ASP A 661 12.07 45.64 16.80
C ASP A 661 10.79 46.35 16.32
N ALA A 662 10.82 47.67 16.12
CA ALA A 662 9.68 48.47 15.63
C ALA A 662 9.66 48.61 14.08
N ASP A 663 10.75 48.27 13.43
CA ASP A 663 10.89 48.42 11.99
C ASP A 663 10.45 47.13 11.24
N GLN A 664 10.18 47.27 9.94
CA GLN A 664 9.84 46.13 9.07
C GLN A 664 10.72 46.18 7.82
N LEU A 665 11.35 45.05 7.52
CA LEU A 665 11.99 44.82 6.25
C LEU A 665 10.90 44.60 5.19
N VAL A 666 10.91 45.40 4.15
CA VAL A 666 9.97 45.28 3.02
C VAL A 666 10.73 44.85 1.78
N VAL A 667 10.28 43.79 1.16
CA VAL A 667 10.90 43.19 -0.05
C VAL A 667 9.87 42.95 -1.14
N GLY A 668 10.30 43.00 -2.40
CA GLY A 668 9.43 42.85 -3.57
C GLY A 668 8.89 44.20 -4.08
N GLY A 669 8.01 44.16 -5.06
CA GLY A 669 7.55 45.34 -5.78
C GLY A 669 8.27 45.50 -7.15
N MET A 670 7.90 46.55 -7.88
CA MET A 670 8.48 46.81 -9.22
C MET A 670 9.91 47.35 -9.20
N ASP A 671 10.32 47.92 -8.05
CA ASP A 671 11.67 48.40 -7.84
C ASP A 671 12.28 47.59 -6.67
N ASP A 672 13.48 47.06 -6.84
CA ASP A 672 14.20 46.26 -5.85
C ASP A 672 14.65 47.07 -4.61
N ASP A 673 13.98 48.18 -4.32
CA ASP A 673 14.28 49.00 -3.17
C ASP A 673 13.80 48.37 -1.88
N VAL A 674 14.73 48.06 -0.98
CA VAL A 674 14.41 47.62 0.38
C VAL A 674 13.81 48.80 1.14
N MET A 675 12.60 48.63 1.64
CA MET A 675 11.85 49.66 2.32
C MET A 675 11.70 49.31 3.81
N LYS A 676 11.80 50.26 4.70
CA LYS A 676 11.45 50.15 6.13
C LYS A 676 10.25 51.04 6.46
N ILE A 677 9.53 50.72 7.55
CA ILE A 677 8.47 51.58 8.07
C ILE A 677 9.13 52.64 8.96
N GLY A 678 9.00 53.89 8.57
CA GLY A 678 9.44 55.01 9.39
C GLY A 678 8.59 55.23 10.64
N ALA A 679 9.06 56.07 11.55
CA ALA A 679 8.37 56.35 12.81
C ALA A 679 6.96 56.97 12.66
N ASP A 680 6.65 57.49 11.50
CA ASP A 680 5.33 58.05 11.13
C ASP A 680 4.39 56.99 10.47
N GLY A 681 4.83 55.71 10.38
CA GLY A 681 4.09 54.63 9.77
C GLY A 681 4.13 54.60 8.23
N GLN A 682 4.91 55.50 7.58
CA GLN A 682 5.09 55.53 6.13
C GLN A 682 6.27 54.64 5.71
N LEU A 683 6.18 54.07 4.51
CA LEU A 683 7.29 53.35 3.88
C LEU A 683 8.36 54.34 3.44
N VAL A 684 9.59 54.16 3.93
CA VAL A 684 10.75 54.94 3.52
C VAL A 684 11.86 54.01 3.03
N PRO A 685 12.63 54.40 1.99
CA PRO A 685 13.76 53.61 1.54
C PRO A 685 14.77 53.44 2.67
N VAL A 686 15.38 52.25 2.73
CA VAL A 686 16.52 52.01 3.64
C VAL A 686 17.77 52.51 2.91
N GLU A 687 18.32 53.66 3.37
CA GLU A 687 19.55 54.23 2.85
C GLU A 687 20.79 53.35 3.11
#